data_b84b6ff3a24480d875651c30497db22b
#
_entry.id   b84b6ff3a24480d875651c30497db22b
#
_cell.length_a   1.000
_cell.length_b   1.000
_cell.length_c   1.000
_cell.angle_alpha   90.00
_cell.angle_beta   90.00
_cell.angle_gamma   90.00
#
_symmetry.space_group_name_H-M   'P 1'
#
loop_
_entity.id
_entity.type
_entity.pdbx_description
1 polymer ?
#
loop_
_entity_poly.entity_id
_entity_poly.type
_entity_poly.pdbx_seq_one_letter_code
_entity_poly.pdbx_strand_id
1 'polypeptide(L)'
;AEDPSLTPRDGIVMVADIDSYTPFIQAVFGNVPRERYLPFAISDRSARQAHPVIQAFLTLLELPNSRFTSEHVLTLLEVPALAEHFGISEEGLRRLRHWVDESGIRWGLDDDNVRELDLPATGQHTWQFGLTRMLLGYAMDSRCGDWNGVLPYDESSGLIAELAGQLADLLMRLSEWRTRLSGEYRVQEWQPLCREMLNEFFVQDSETETVQALIEQQWLKVIGYGISAEYPQAIPLSILRDELVSRLDNERISQRFLAGPINFCTLMPMRSIPFKVVCLLGMNDGIYPRTIAPLGFDLMANKVQRGDRSRRDDDRYLFLEALLSAQERLYISYIGRSIQDNAPRYPSVLVSELMEYIAQSHHLPGDERCDVDSSAQRVMDYLQIEHPRVPFAAENYVNDSESQSYAAEWLPAAQRAGEAHQAFAQSLPLEDISMVTLDDLIRFYRHPVRAFFQMRLGVNFILEETELPDEEPFTLDNLSRYQLNSQLLNQLIDGEEPTALFRRIRSAGGLPYGAFGEIYWEKQQEEMQEVAAKVREYRTSGHSIEIDDVQGGVRLTGWLQQVQDNGLVRWRPAVLGAVDGMALWIEHLFYCLSGGDGESRCFGRQNSAWHFAALSKTEAEKALLPLIEGYRQGRSSPLLLLPKTGWAWLNSCFDKDSGAVDWDEQTQSKAQMKLLLAWQGDQRVIGEGSDPYIQRVMRTMDEKRLREIQQLAEYYYLPLARSNLA
;
A
#
# COMPACT_ATOMS: atom_id res chain seq x y z
N ALA A 1 33.13 0.88 18.42
CA ALA A 1 33.91 2.07 18.09
C ALA A 1 34.64 2.63 19.33
N GLU A 2 34.03 2.50 20.52
CA GLU A 2 34.62 3.00 21.78
C GLU A 2 35.67 2.06 22.37
N ASP A 3 35.59 0.79 22.05
CA ASP A 3 36.53 -0.22 22.50
C ASP A 3 37.25 -0.85 21.30
N PRO A 4 38.47 -0.36 20.96
CA PRO A 4 39.24 -0.86 19.82
C PRO A 4 39.76 -2.29 20.02
N SER A 5 39.64 -2.87 21.22
CA SER A 5 40.05 -4.26 21.51
C SER A 5 38.99 -5.27 21.06
N LEU A 6 37.74 -4.83 20.77
CA LEU A 6 36.64 -5.68 20.34
C LEU A 6 36.54 -5.72 18.80
N THR A 7 36.37 -6.93 18.29
CA THR A 7 36.09 -7.19 16.89
C THR A 7 34.71 -7.86 16.75
N PRO A 8 34.11 -7.83 15.55
CA PRO A 8 32.79 -8.51 15.35
C PRO A 8 32.80 -10.00 15.72
N ARG A 9 33.98 -10.65 15.71
CA ARG A 9 34.13 -12.06 16.11
C ARG A 9 34.06 -12.30 17.62
N ASP A 10 34.32 -11.27 18.41
CA ASP A 10 34.34 -11.36 19.86
C ASP A 10 32.94 -11.34 20.48
N GLY A 11 31.93 -11.05 19.67
CA GLY A 11 30.53 -10.95 20.08
C GLY A 11 29.62 -11.99 19.46
N ILE A 12 28.70 -12.52 20.27
CA ILE A 12 27.61 -13.39 19.83
C ILE A 12 26.29 -12.87 20.38
N VAL A 13 25.24 -12.97 19.58
CA VAL A 13 23.87 -12.63 19.97
C VAL A 13 23.01 -13.87 19.84
N MET A 14 22.54 -14.37 20.99
CA MET A 14 21.66 -15.52 21.07
C MET A 14 20.23 -15.07 21.31
N VAL A 15 19.30 -15.62 20.57
CA VAL A 15 17.89 -15.22 20.57
C VAL A 15 17.03 -16.44 20.89
N ALA A 16 16.05 -16.27 21.78
CA ALA A 16 15.17 -17.35 22.13
C ALA A 16 14.29 -17.81 20.93
N ASP A 17 13.82 -16.85 20.13
CA ASP A 17 13.06 -17.04 18.89
C ASP A 17 13.66 -16.18 17.79
N ILE A 18 14.58 -16.75 17.00
CA ILE A 18 15.31 -16.04 15.95
C ILE A 18 14.41 -15.57 14.81
N ASP A 19 13.37 -16.35 14.49
CA ASP A 19 12.51 -16.06 13.36
C ASP A 19 11.68 -14.77 13.61
N SER A 20 11.19 -14.56 14.83
CA SER A 20 10.49 -13.33 15.22
C SER A 20 11.39 -12.10 15.26
N TYR A 21 12.69 -12.25 15.56
CA TYR A 21 13.65 -11.14 15.65
C TYR A 21 14.34 -10.82 14.33
N THR A 22 14.36 -11.73 13.37
CA THR A 22 15.04 -11.56 12.07
C THR A 22 14.68 -10.27 11.34
N PRO A 23 13.40 -9.87 11.19
CA PRO A 23 13.06 -8.62 10.50
C PRO A 23 13.64 -7.38 11.20
N PHE A 24 13.63 -7.36 12.53
CA PHE A 24 14.20 -6.26 13.31
C PHE A 24 15.71 -6.20 13.23
N ILE A 25 16.40 -7.36 13.26
CA ILE A 25 17.84 -7.44 13.07
C ILE A 25 18.23 -6.89 11.70
N GLN A 26 17.53 -7.29 10.65
CA GLN A 26 17.76 -6.78 9.30
C GLN A 26 17.49 -5.28 9.18
N ALA A 27 16.41 -4.79 9.77
CA ALA A 27 16.08 -3.36 9.77
C ALA A 27 17.14 -2.50 10.47
N VAL A 28 17.64 -2.97 11.62
CA VAL A 28 18.61 -2.22 12.44
C VAL A 28 20.03 -2.34 11.89
N PHE A 29 20.49 -3.54 11.52
CA PHE A 29 21.88 -3.77 11.10
C PHE A 29 22.08 -3.65 9.60
N GLY A 30 21.03 -3.91 8.78
CA GLY A 30 21.11 -3.84 7.32
C GLY A 30 21.03 -2.43 6.75
N ASN A 31 20.37 -1.49 7.44
CA ASN A 31 20.11 -0.14 6.94
C ASN A 31 21.01 0.95 7.56
N VAL A 32 22.13 0.58 8.15
CA VAL A 32 23.09 1.54 8.75
C VAL A 32 24.02 2.14 7.70
N PRO A 33 24.39 3.44 7.81
CA PRO A 33 25.41 4.04 6.98
C PRO A 33 26.73 3.25 7.02
N ARG A 34 27.44 3.23 5.90
CA ARG A 34 28.68 2.43 5.71
C ARG A 34 29.72 2.61 6.83
N GLU A 35 29.79 3.79 7.39
CA GLU A 35 30.73 4.16 8.47
C GLU A 35 30.41 3.48 9.80
N ARG A 36 29.16 3.07 10.01
CA ARG A 36 28.66 2.39 11.22
C ARG A 36 28.26 0.94 10.95
N TYR A 37 28.47 0.44 9.73
CA TYR A 37 28.08 -0.90 9.35
C TYR A 37 28.93 -1.93 10.09
N LEU A 38 28.25 -2.79 10.85
CA LEU A 38 28.82 -3.96 11.47
C LEU A 38 28.40 -5.19 10.66
N PRO A 39 29.35 -5.97 10.13
CA PRO A 39 29.00 -7.19 9.43
C PRO A 39 28.30 -8.18 10.38
N PHE A 40 27.13 -8.65 9.97
CA PHE A 40 26.34 -9.60 10.74
C PHE A 40 25.88 -10.79 9.91
N ALA A 41 25.59 -11.90 10.56
CA ALA A 41 24.99 -13.08 9.96
C ALA A 41 23.86 -13.58 10.87
N ILE A 42 22.76 -13.98 10.27
CA ILE A 42 21.63 -14.60 10.99
C ILE A 42 21.68 -16.08 10.67
N SER A 43 21.95 -16.89 11.68
CA SER A 43 22.03 -18.34 11.58
C SER A 43 20.76 -18.98 12.17
N ASP A 44 20.56 -20.26 11.88
CA ASP A 44 19.45 -21.06 12.45
C ASP A 44 18.03 -20.61 12.06
N ARG A 45 17.88 -19.88 10.93
CA ARG A 45 16.56 -19.60 10.39
C ARG A 45 15.89 -20.90 9.94
N SER A 46 14.57 -20.97 10.09
CA SER A 46 13.84 -22.09 9.48
C SER A 46 14.03 -22.10 7.95
N ALA A 47 14.14 -23.27 7.37
CA ALA A 47 14.32 -23.42 5.93
C ALA A 47 13.19 -22.71 5.16
N ARG A 48 11.97 -22.81 5.67
CA ARG A 48 10.78 -22.16 5.10
C ARG A 48 10.91 -20.65 4.97
N GLN A 49 11.48 -19.97 5.97
CA GLN A 49 11.62 -18.51 5.97
C GLN A 49 12.93 -18.03 5.33
N ALA A 50 13.87 -18.94 5.11
CA ALA A 50 15.20 -18.57 4.64
C ALA A 50 15.26 -18.32 3.14
N HIS A 51 14.38 -18.95 2.34
CA HIS A 51 14.49 -18.89 0.88
C HIS A 51 13.12 -18.80 0.17
N PRO A 52 12.95 -17.83 -0.78
CA PRO A 52 11.69 -17.63 -1.50
C PRO A 52 11.21 -18.87 -2.29
N VAL A 53 12.13 -19.66 -2.85
CA VAL A 53 11.82 -20.89 -3.59
C VAL A 53 11.05 -21.90 -2.74
N ILE A 54 11.40 -22.03 -1.45
CA ILE A 54 10.67 -22.94 -0.54
C ILE A 54 9.24 -22.47 -0.36
N GLN A 55 9.06 -21.16 -0.19
CA GLN A 55 7.74 -20.57 -0.03
C GLN A 55 6.89 -20.75 -1.29
N ALA A 56 7.47 -20.48 -2.47
CA ALA A 56 6.78 -20.71 -3.75
C ALA A 56 6.43 -22.19 -3.96
N PHE A 57 7.34 -23.12 -3.64
CA PHE A 57 7.07 -24.55 -3.72
C PHE A 57 5.90 -24.97 -2.82
N LEU A 58 5.86 -24.47 -1.57
CA LEU A 58 4.74 -24.75 -0.67
C LEU A 58 3.42 -24.16 -1.18
N THR A 59 3.47 -22.96 -1.79
CA THR A 59 2.31 -22.35 -2.45
C THR A 59 1.82 -23.19 -3.64
N LEU A 60 2.73 -23.76 -4.44
CA LEU A 60 2.38 -24.67 -5.52
C LEU A 60 1.71 -25.97 -5.01
N LEU A 61 2.07 -26.46 -3.82
CA LEU A 61 1.37 -27.59 -3.19
C LEU A 61 -0.05 -27.24 -2.70
N GLU A 62 -0.41 -25.97 -2.65
CA GLU A 62 -1.76 -25.51 -2.29
C GLU A 62 -2.69 -25.35 -3.50
N LEU A 63 -2.21 -25.55 -4.73
CA LEU A 63 -2.98 -25.40 -5.97
C LEU A 63 -4.35 -26.10 -5.97
N PRO A 64 -4.51 -27.34 -5.42
CA PRO A 64 -5.81 -28.00 -5.38
C PRO A 64 -6.90 -27.19 -4.66
N ASN A 65 -6.53 -26.42 -3.66
CA ASN A 65 -7.44 -25.62 -2.84
C ASN A 65 -7.39 -24.11 -3.18
N SER A 66 -6.61 -23.72 -4.18
CA SER A 66 -6.42 -22.34 -4.57
C SER A 66 -7.65 -21.78 -5.28
N ARG A 67 -8.03 -20.55 -4.94
CA ARG A 67 -9.00 -19.75 -5.71
C ARG A 67 -8.36 -19.04 -6.90
N PHE A 68 -7.04 -19.12 -7.06
CA PHE A 68 -6.30 -18.45 -8.13
C PHE A 68 -6.60 -16.95 -8.20
N THR A 69 -6.55 -16.25 -7.06
CA THR A 69 -6.68 -14.80 -7.06
C THR A 69 -5.54 -14.17 -7.86
N SER A 70 -5.78 -13.02 -8.46
CA SER A 70 -4.78 -12.30 -9.26
C SER A 70 -3.48 -12.09 -8.49
N GLU A 71 -3.58 -11.65 -7.23
CA GLU A 71 -2.42 -11.42 -6.37
C GLU A 71 -1.66 -12.71 -6.05
N HIS A 72 -2.39 -13.82 -5.76
CA HIS A 72 -1.76 -15.10 -5.44
C HIS A 72 -0.89 -15.64 -6.58
N VAL A 73 -1.37 -15.53 -7.83
CA VAL A 73 -0.59 -15.99 -9.00
C VAL A 73 0.59 -15.05 -9.27
N LEU A 74 0.39 -13.72 -9.16
CA LEU A 74 1.47 -12.77 -9.43
C LEU A 74 2.55 -12.79 -8.34
N THR A 75 2.22 -13.12 -7.09
CA THR A 75 3.19 -13.33 -6.01
C THR A 75 4.16 -14.48 -6.31
N LEU A 76 3.72 -15.53 -7.03
CA LEU A 76 4.63 -16.58 -7.50
C LEU A 76 5.72 -16.01 -8.43
N LEU A 77 5.36 -15.05 -9.29
CA LEU A 77 6.29 -14.36 -10.21
C LEU A 77 7.23 -13.35 -9.52
N GLU A 78 7.00 -13.03 -8.25
CA GLU A 78 7.95 -12.25 -7.44
C GLU A 78 9.17 -13.07 -7.03
N VAL A 79 9.10 -14.41 -7.16
CA VAL A 79 10.23 -15.29 -6.90
C VAL A 79 11.12 -15.36 -8.15
N PRO A 80 12.36 -14.81 -8.12
CA PRO A 80 13.18 -14.66 -9.32
C PRO A 80 13.40 -15.98 -10.07
N ALA A 81 13.66 -17.06 -9.34
CA ALA A 81 13.89 -18.38 -9.92
C ALA A 81 12.67 -18.94 -10.70
N LEU A 82 11.45 -18.53 -10.33
CA LEU A 82 10.23 -18.90 -11.03
C LEU A 82 9.98 -17.96 -12.21
N ALA A 83 10.10 -16.66 -12.01
CA ALA A 83 9.91 -15.67 -13.07
C ALA A 83 10.87 -15.88 -14.23
N GLU A 84 12.15 -16.14 -13.94
CA GLU A 84 13.19 -16.43 -14.95
C GLU A 84 12.90 -17.72 -15.73
N HIS A 85 12.36 -18.75 -15.08
CA HIS A 85 11.96 -20.01 -15.75
C HIS A 85 10.94 -19.73 -16.85
N PHE A 86 9.97 -18.84 -16.61
CA PHE A 86 8.96 -18.44 -17.60
C PHE A 86 9.39 -17.26 -18.47
N GLY A 87 10.63 -16.77 -18.35
CA GLY A 87 11.17 -15.67 -19.15
C GLY A 87 10.59 -14.31 -18.79
N ILE A 88 9.99 -14.14 -17.61
CA ILE A 88 9.34 -12.90 -17.17
C ILE A 88 10.34 -12.06 -16.37
N SER A 89 10.69 -10.89 -16.90
CA SER A 89 11.55 -9.93 -16.22
C SER A 89 10.79 -9.09 -15.17
N GLU A 90 11.53 -8.37 -14.32
CA GLU A 90 10.94 -7.43 -13.35
C GLU A 90 10.06 -6.34 -13.99
N GLU A 91 10.47 -5.83 -15.16
CA GLU A 91 9.66 -4.91 -15.95
C GLU A 91 8.43 -5.61 -16.53
N GLY A 92 8.59 -6.86 -16.99
CA GLY A 92 7.51 -7.72 -17.47
C GLY A 92 6.46 -7.94 -16.37
N LEU A 93 6.89 -8.23 -15.14
CA LEU A 93 5.98 -8.42 -14.00
C LEU A 93 5.18 -7.15 -13.67
N ARG A 94 5.83 -5.97 -13.66
CA ARG A 94 5.14 -4.69 -13.46
C ARG A 94 4.07 -4.45 -14.54
N ARG A 95 4.38 -4.80 -15.78
CA ARG A 95 3.44 -4.70 -16.90
C ARG A 95 2.30 -5.72 -16.81
N LEU A 96 2.59 -6.94 -16.39
CA LEU A 96 1.57 -7.96 -16.14
C LEU A 96 0.59 -7.55 -15.04
N ARG A 97 1.05 -6.92 -13.95
CA ARG A 97 0.17 -6.39 -12.90
C ARG A 97 -0.84 -5.40 -13.48
N HIS A 98 -0.40 -4.48 -14.31
CA HIS A 98 -1.28 -3.54 -15.01
C HIS A 98 -2.25 -4.25 -15.98
N TRP A 99 -1.76 -5.18 -16.79
CA TRP A 99 -2.61 -5.91 -17.73
C TRP A 99 -3.65 -6.80 -17.04
N VAL A 100 -3.29 -7.43 -15.94
CA VAL A 100 -4.20 -8.25 -15.13
C VAL A 100 -5.37 -7.42 -14.61
N ASP A 101 -5.09 -6.24 -14.09
CA ASP A 101 -6.14 -5.34 -13.61
C ASP A 101 -7.05 -4.85 -14.74
N GLU A 102 -6.49 -4.30 -15.81
CA GLU A 102 -7.25 -3.73 -16.93
C GLU A 102 -7.95 -4.77 -17.81
N SER A 103 -7.40 -5.98 -17.92
CA SER A 103 -8.10 -7.08 -18.59
C SER A 103 -9.24 -7.65 -17.75
N GLY A 104 -9.37 -7.22 -16.49
CA GLY A 104 -10.46 -7.58 -15.60
C GLY A 104 -10.31 -8.94 -14.94
N ILE A 105 -9.09 -9.49 -14.83
CA ILE A 105 -8.84 -10.72 -14.08
C ILE A 105 -8.97 -10.41 -12.58
N ARG A 106 -9.69 -11.28 -11.88
CA ARG A 106 -9.86 -11.21 -10.42
C ARG A 106 -9.46 -12.50 -9.73
N TRP A 107 -10.12 -13.61 -10.08
CA TRP A 107 -9.87 -14.93 -9.50
C TRP A 107 -10.40 -16.04 -10.42
N GLY A 108 -10.03 -17.29 -10.11
CA GLY A 108 -10.45 -18.48 -10.85
C GLY A 108 -9.67 -18.71 -12.16
N LEU A 109 -9.26 -19.94 -12.42
CA LEU A 109 -8.60 -20.28 -13.67
C LEU A 109 -9.53 -20.12 -14.87
N ASP A 110 -10.69 -20.74 -14.77
CA ASP A 110 -11.74 -20.80 -15.78
C ASP A 110 -13.11 -21.06 -15.13
N ASP A 111 -14.14 -21.17 -15.95
CA ASP A 111 -15.50 -21.45 -15.50
C ASP A 111 -15.66 -22.82 -14.83
N ASP A 112 -14.87 -23.81 -15.18
CA ASP A 112 -14.93 -25.15 -14.58
C ASP A 112 -14.35 -25.10 -13.16
N ASN A 113 -13.25 -24.40 -12.96
CA ASN A 113 -12.70 -24.15 -11.64
C ASN A 113 -13.67 -23.39 -10.72
N VAL A 114 -14.39 -22.40 -11.27
CA VAL A 114 -15.42 -21.64 -10.52
C VAL A 114 -16.57 -22.57 -10.09
N ARG A 115 -17.05 -23.45 -10.98
CA ARG A 115 -18.12 -24.44 -10.66
C ARG A 115 -17.70 -25.45 -9.60
N GLU A 116 -16.43 -25.88 -9.61
CA GLU A 116 -15.90 -26.78 -8.58
C GLU A 116 -15.89 -26.17 -7.18
N LEU A 117 -15.87 -24.84 -7.09
CA LEU A 117 -16.00 -24.09 -5.84
C LEU A 117 -17.46 -23.82 -5.44
N ASP A 118 -18.45 -24.46 -6.12
CA ASP A 118 -19.89 -24.25 -5.93
C ASP A 118 -20.33 -22.79 -6.18
N LEU A 119 -19.63 -22.07 -7.06
CA LEU A 119 -19.93 -20.68 -7.41
C LEU A 119 -20.46 -20.56 -8.84
N PRO A 120 -21.29 -19.54 -9.14
CA PRO A 120 -21.82 -19.32 -10.48
C PRO A 120 -20.70 -18.94 -11.46
N ALA A 121 -20.52 -19.74 -12.50
CA ALA A 121 -19.62 -19.41 -13.58
C ALA A 121 -20.19 -18.30 -14.46
N THR A 122 -19.45 -17.22 -14.58
CA THR A 122 -19.90 -16.00 -15.27
C THR A 122 -19.30 -15.85 -16.67
N GLY A 123 -18.28 -16.63 -17.00
CA GLY A 123 -17.48 -16.46 -18.23
C GLY A 123 -16.61 -15.20 -18.23
N GLN A 124 -16.54 -14.47 -17.11
CA GLN A 124 -15.78 -13.23 -16.95
C GLN A 124 -14.91 -13.29 -15.70
N HIS A 125 -13.95 -12.38 -15.60
CA HIS A 125 -13.08 -12.16 -14.45
C HIS A 125 -12.14 -13.32 -14.09
N THR A 126 -12.16 -14.44 -14.85
CA THR A 126 -11.20 -15.55 -14.71
C THR A 126 -9.89 -15.27 -15.45
N TRP A 127 -8.85 -16.03 -15.12
CA TRP A 127 -7.58 -15.99 -15.85
C TRP A 127 -7.77 -16.31 -17.35
N GLN A 128 -8.60 -17.30 -17.67
CA GLN A 128 -8.93 -17.64 -19.06
C GLN A 128 -9.58 -16.47 -19.80
N PHE A 129 -10.51 -15.77 -19.15
CA PHE A 129 -11.16 -14.60 -19.73
C PHE A 129 -10.15 -13.50 -20.07
N GLY A 130 -9.36 -13.06 -19.06
CA GLY A 130 -8.41 -11.98 -19.28
C GLY A 130 -7.28 -12.34 -20.23
N LEU A 131 -6.77 -13.58 -20.16
CA LEU A 131 -5.77 -14.06 -21.11
C LEU A 131 -6.33 -14.11 -22.54
N THR A 132 -7.60 -14.53 -22.72
CA THR A 132 -8.27 -14.47 -24.02
C THR A 132 -8.34 -13.05 -24.53
N ARG A 133 -8.66 -12.05 -23.70
CA ARG A 133 -8.64 -10.65 -24.07
C ARG A 133 -7.26 -10.18 -24.54
N MET A 134 -6.21 -10.55 -23.80
CA MET A 134 -4.81 -10.21 -24.14
C MET A 134 -4.38 -10.84 -25.46
N LEU A 135 -4.67 -12.13 -25.70
CA LEU A 135 -4.32 -12.81 -26.93
C LEU A 135 -5.13 -12.29 -28.12
N LEU A 136 -6.41 -11.97 -27.93
CA LEU A 136 -7.22 -11.31 -28.96
C LEU A 136 -6.67 -9.94 -29.30
N GLY A 137 -6.16 -9.14 -28.34
CA GLY A 137 -5.56 -7.84 -28.57
C GLY A 137 -4.30 -7.89 -29.45
N TYR A 138 -3.59 -9.01 -29.46
CA TYR A 138 -2.54 -9.27 -30.45
C TYR A 138 -3.10 -9.54 -31.85
N ALA A 139 -4.23 -10.23 -31.95
CA ALA A 139 -4.80 -10.70 -33.21
C ALA A 139 -5.72 -9.66 -33.89
N MET A 140 -6.42 -8.83 -33.13
CA MET A 140 -7.40 -7.87 -33.64
C MET A 140 -7.53 -6.64 -32.71
N ASP A 141 -7.85 -5.50 -33.32
CA ASP A 141 -8.12 -4.25 -32.61
C ASP A 141 -9.54 -4.27 -31.98
N SER A 142 -9.69 -3.74 -30.78
CA SER A 142 -10.98 -3.67 -30.07
C SER A 142 -12.05 -2.86 -30.83
N ARG A 143 -11.66 -2.00 -31.76
CA ARG A 143 -12.57 -1.26 -32.67
C ARG A 143 -13.29 -2.16 -33.64
N CYS A 144 -12.77 -3.35 -33.90
CA CYS A 144 -13.43 -4.36 -34.75
C CYS A 144 -14.61 -5.06 -34.02
N GLY A 145 -14.79 -4.81 -32.73
CA GLY A 145 -15.83 -5.41 -31.89
C GLY A 145 -15.32 -6.58 -31.06
N ASP A 146 -16.26 -7.28 -30.44
CA ASP A 146 -15.99 -8.46 -29.63
C ASP A 146 -15.95 -9.75 -30.48
N TRP A 147 -15.18 -10.73 -30.01
CA TRP A 147 -15.18 -12.10 -30.53
C TRP A 147 -15.79 -13.04 -29.48
N ASN A 148 -16.91 -13.68 -29.81
CA ASN A 148 -17.66 -14.55 -28.90
C ASN A 148 -17.97 -13.92 -27.53
N GLY A 149 -18.30 -12.63 -27.47
CA GLY A 149 -18.60 -11.96 -26.23
C GLY A 149 -17.38 -11.53 -25.40
N VAL A 150 -16.17 -11.62 -25.97
CA VAL A 150 -14.91 -11.19 -25.32
C VAL A 150 -14.29 -10.05 -26.13
N LEU A 151 -14.08 -8.91 -25.51
CA LEU A 151 -13.46 -7.74 -26.13
C LEU A 151 -11.93 -7.84 -26.07
N PRO A 152 -11.21 -7.63 -27.21
CA PRO A 152 -9.75 -7.54 -27.23
C PRO A 152 -9.19 -6.50 -26.25
N TYR A 153 -8.01 -6.76 -25.68
CA TYR A 153 -7.26 -5.82 -24.88
C TYR A 153 -6.08 -5.27 -25.71
N ASP A 154 -6.19 -4.03 -26.18
CA ASP A 154 -5.31 -3.49 -27.21
C ASP A 154 -3.86 -3.25 -26.76
N GLU A 155 -3.61 -3.01 -25.45
CA GLU A 155 -2.27 -2.74 -24.94
C GLU A 155 -1.33 -3.96 -24.98
N SER A 156 -1.88 -5.18 -25.14
CA SER A 156 -1.11 -6.41 -25.30
C SER A 156 -0.62 -6.64 -26.75
N SER A 157 -0.79 -5.68 -27.65
CA SER A 157 -0.42 -5.79 -29.07
C SER A 157 1.09 -5.55 -29.31
N GLY A 158 1.60 -6.01 -30.46
CA GLY A 158 2.96 -5.77 -30.91
C GLY A 158 4.02 -6.68 -30.27
N LEU A 159 5.26 -6.19 -30.14
CA LEU A 159 6.41 -6.98 -29.65
C LEU A 159 6.29 -7.45 -28.20
N ILE A 160 5.44 -6.81 -27.42
CA ILE A 160 5.22 -7.16 -26.02
C ILE A 160 4.20 -8.31 -25.83
N ALA A 161 3.57 -8.78 -26.90
CA ALA A 161 2.61 -9.89 -26.86
C ALA A 161 3.24 -11.22 -26.37
N GLU A 162 4.57 -11.37 -26.48
CA GLU A 162 5.32 -12.49 -25.94
C GLU A 162 5.04 -12.68 -24.45
N LEU A 163 4.88 -11.59 -23.71
CA LEU A 163 4.58 -11.62 -22.27
C LEU A 163 3.23 -12.28 -21.97
N ALA A 164 2.22 -12.11 -22.82
CA ALA A 164 0.95 -12.81 -22.69
C ALA A 164 1.10 -14.32 -22.93
N GLY A 165 2.00 -14.72 -23.84
CA GLY A 165 2.36 -16.11 -24.07
C GLY A 165 3.08 -16.73 -22.89
N GLN A 166 4.01 -16.02 -22.26
CA GLN A 166 4.72 -16.45 -21.05
C GLN A 166 3.75 -16.63 -19.86
N LEU A 167 2.81 -15.71 -19.69
CA LEU A 167 1.74 -15.85 -18.70
C LEU A 167 0.84 -17.07 -19.00
N ALA A 168 0.52 -17.30 -20.27
CA ALA A 168 -0.29 -18.45 -20.70
C ALA A 168 0.40 -19.77 -20.35
N ASP A 169 1.72 -19.89 -20.57
CA ASP A 169 2.48 -21.09 -20.22
C ASP A 169 2.45 -21.35 -18.71
N LEU A 170 2.66 -20.32 -17.90
CA LEU A 170 2.53 -20.43 -16.44
C LEU A 170 1.13 -20.93 -16.03
N LEU A 171 0.06 -20.32 -16.53
CA LEU A 171 -1.31 -20.68 -16.17
C LEU A 171 -1.66 -22.11 -16.60
N MET A 172 -1.18 -22.53 -17.76
CA MET A 172 -1.34 -23.91 -18.25
C MET A 172 -0.66 -24.90 -17.30
N ARG A 173 0.60 -24.64 -16.88
CA ARG A 173 1.31 -25.46 -15.91
C ARG A 173 0.60 -25.50 -14.55
N LEU A 174 0.15 -24.36 -14.05
CA LEU A 174 -0.60 -24.30 -12.79
C LEU A 174 -1.89 -25.15 -12.86
N SER A 175 -2.62 -25.11 -13.98
CA SER A 175 -3.83 -25.91 -14.19
C SER A 175 -3.53 -27.41 -14.26
N GLU A 176 -2.49 -27.83 -15.01
CA GLU A 176 -2.06 -29.23 -15.10
C GLU A 176 -1.66 -29.76 -13.72
N TRP A 177 -0.85 -29.01 -12.98
CA TRP A 177 -0.40 -29.43 -11.65
C TRP A 177 -1.52 -29.41 -10.61
N ARG A 178 -2.46 -28.47 -10.69
CA ARG A 178 -3.67 -28.52 -9.87
C ARG A 178 -4.40 -29.85 -10.02
N THR A 179 -4.62 -30.31 -11.26
CA THR A 179 -5.30 -31.57 -11.56
C THR A 179 -4.50 -32.75 -11.05
N ARG A 180 -3.19 -32.77 -11.26
CA ARG A 180 -2.31 -33.86 -10.78
C ARG A 180 -2.29 -33.94 -9.26
N LEU A 181 -2.20 -32.81 -8.57
CA LEU A 181 -2.12 -32.76 -7.10
C LEU A 181 -3.46 -33.04 -6.40
N SER A 182 -4.58 -32.95 -7.10
CA SER A 182 -5.91 -33.22 -6.55
C SER A 182 -6.16 -34.74 -6.43
N GLY A 183 -5.33 -35.60 -7.05
CA GLY A 183 -5.43 -37.04 -6.98
C GLY A 183 -4.95 -37.63 -5.66
N GLU A 184 -5.43 -38.83 -5.35
CA GLU A 184 -4.87 -39.68 -4.29
C GLU A 184 -3.94 -40.71 -4.92
N TYR A 185 -2.73 -40.83 -4.39
CA TYR A 185 -1.70 -41.71 -4.90
C TYR A 185 -1.12 -42.57 -3.79
N ARG A 186 -0.58 -43.73 -4.16
CA ARG A 186 0.24 -44.50 -3.23
C ARG A 186 1.52 -43.76 -2.89
N VAL A 187 2.05 -43.98 -1.72
CA VAL A 187 3.22 -43.27 -1.21
C VAL A 187 4.38 -43.24 -2.21
N GLN A 188 4.62 -44.37 -2.92
CA GLN A 188 5.71 -44.47 -3.89
C GLN A 188 5.46 -43.60 -5.14
N GLU A 189 4.20 -43.39 -5.51
CA GLU A 189 3.83 -42.59 -6.71
C GLU A 189 4.02 -41.11 -6.49
N TRP A 190 4.02 -40.63 -5.22
CA TRP A 190 4.36 -39.26 -4.87
C TRP A 190 5.86 -38.95 -5.05
N GLN A 191 6.73 -39.95 -5.09
CA GLN A 191 8.18 -39.75 -5.10
C GLN A 191 8.68 -38.89 -6.26
N PRO A 192 8.33 -39.12 -7.54
CA PRO A 192 8.84 -38.33 -8.67
C PRO A 192 8.26 -36.92 -8.75
N LEU A 193 7.05 -36.69 -8.19
CA LEU A 193 6.30 -35.47 -8.42
C LEU A 193 7.03 -34.21 -7.88
N CYS A 194 7.77 -34.34 -6.79
CA CYS A 194 8.54 -33.22 -6.25
C CYS A 194 9.60 -32.71 -7.24
N ARG A 195 10.41 -33.62 -7.78
CA ARG A 195 11.47 -33.28 -8.74
C ARG A 195 10.88 -32.75 -10.05
N GLU A 196 9.81 -33.35 -10.53
CA GLU A 196 9.11 -32.90 -11.74
C GLU A 196 8.61 -31.45 -11.54
N MET A 197 7.95 -31.16 -10.42
CA MET A 197 7.48 -29.80 -10.11
C MET A 197 8.63 -28.79 -10.00
N LEU A 198 9.72 -29.14 -9.31
CA LEU A 198 10.88 -28.27 -9.21
C LEU A 198 11.48 -27.95 -10.58
N ASN A 199 11.55 -28.94 -11.48
CA ASN A 199 12.09 -28.77 -12.83
C ASN A 199 11.15 -27.96 -13.74
N GLU A 200 9.82 -28.03 -13.53
CA GLU A 200 8.82 -27.37 -14.38
C GLU A 200 8.52 -25.92 -13.96
N PHE A 201 8.90 -25.53 -12.73
CA PHE A 201 8.59 -24.18 -12.24
C PHE A 201 9.82 -23.33 -11.92
N PHE A 202 10.99 -23.91 -11.72
CA PHE A 202 12.17 -23.15 -11.27
C PHE A 202 13.36 -23.39 -12.17
N VAL A 203 14.14 -22.33 -12.38
CA VAL A 203 15.46 -22.47 -13.01
C VAL A 203 16.40 -23.26 -12.12
N GLN A 204 17.32 -23.99 -12.76
CA GLN A 204 18.35 -24.75 -12.07
C GLN A 204 19.69 -24.00 -12.23
N ASP A 205 20.04 -23.24 -11.22
CA ASP A 205 21.30 -22.53 -11.13
C ASP A 205 22.03 -22.83 -9.80
N SER A 206 23.23 -22.31 -9.62
CA SER A 206 24.05 -22.56 -8.43
C SER A 206 23.45 -21.99 -7.13
N GLU A 207 22.54 -21.01 -7.19
CA GLU A 207 21.87 -20.44 -6.03
C GLU A 207 20.70 -21.30 -5.59
N THR A 208 19.90 -21.77 -6.54
CA THR A 208 18.68 -22.54 -6.29
C THR A 208 18.91 -24.04 -6.09
N GLU A 209 19.98 -24.60 -6.68
CA GLU A 209 20.27 -26.05 -6.62
C GLU A 209 20.34 -26.59 -5.18
N THR A 210 21.02 -25.88 -4.29
CA THR A 210 21.12 -26.29 -2.87
C THR A 210 19.77 -26.33 -2.18
N VAL A 211 18.90 -25.35 -2.47
CA VAL A 211 17.56 -25.24 -1.87
C VAL A 211 16.62 -26.28 -2.46
N GLN A 212 16.68 -26.50 -3.77
CA GLN A 212 15.89 -27.53 -4.44
C GLN A 212 16.28 -28.93 -3.93
N ALA A 213 17.57 -29.19 -3.75
CA ALA A 213 18.05 -30.45 -3.17
C ALA A 213 17.56 -30.63 -1.72
N LEU A 214 17.49 -29.55 -0.92
CA LEU A 214 16.92 -29.61 0.42
C LEU A 214 15.44 -29.97 0.40
N ILE A 215 14.63 -29.34 -0.47
CA ILE A 215 13.21 -29.63 -0.62
C ILE A 215 13.05 -31.11 -0.99
N GLU A 216 13.78 -31.59 -2.00
CA GLU A 216 13.71 -32.97 -2.46
C GLU A 216 14.13 -33.95 -1.35
N GLN A 217 15.18 -33.65 -0.60
CA GLN A 217 15.62 -34.50 0.50
C GLN A 217 14.55 -34.61 1.60
N GLN A 218 13.91 -33.50 1.98
CA GLN A 218 12.84 -33.56 3.00
C GLN A 218 11.60 -34.30 2.47
N TRP A 219 11.24 -34.10 1.19
CA TRP A 219 10.18 -34.84 0.53
C TRP A 219 10.42 -36.33 0.55
N LEU A 220 11.63 -36.78 0.16
CA LEU A 220 12.01 -38.17 0.17
C LEU A 220 12.02 -38.82 1.56
N LYS A 221 12.38 -38.03 2.61
CA LYS A 221 12.28 -38.49 4.00
C LYS A 221 10.83 -38.77 4.41
N VAL A 222 9.90 -37.86 4.07
CA VAL A 222 8.47 -38.04 4.37
C VAL A 222 7.94 -39.32 3.70
N ILE A 223 8.23 -39.47 2.41
CA ILE A 223 7.82 -40.66 1.63
C ILE A 223 8.47 -41.93 2.17
N GLY A 224 9.73 -41.86 2.57
CA GLY A 224 10.49 -42.98 3.11
C GLY A 224 9.84 -43.64 4.33
N TYR A 225 9.11 -42.89 5.15
CA TYR A 225 8.37 -43.46 6.29
C TYR A 225 7.20 -44.35 5.83
N GLY A 226 6.41 -43.89 4.86
CA GLY A 226 5.31 -44.66 4.33
C GLY A 226 5.78 -45.92 3.59
N ILE A 227 6.92 -45.80 2.87
CA ILE A 227 7.55 -46.98 2.21
C ILE A 227 8.05 -47.98 3.27
N SER A 228 8.74 -47.49 4.31
CA SER A 228 9.26 -48.37 5.38
C SER A 228 8.16 -49.05 6.20
N ALA A 229 7.00 -48.37 6.30
CA ALA A 229 5.82 -48.92 6.95
C ALA A 229 4.99 -49.85 6.03
N GLU A 230 5.42 -50.03 4.77
CA GLU A 230 4.66 -50.81 3.75
C GLU A 230 3.19 -50.35 3.66
N TYR A 231 2.92 -49.04 3.79
CA TYR A 231 1.57 -48.50 3.83
C TYR A 231 0.86 -48.70 2.47
N PRO A 232 -0.25 -49.48 2.42
CA PRO A 232 -0.80 -49.96 1.14
C PRO A 232 -1.82 -49.02 0.48
N GLN A 233 -2.36 -48.02 1.22
CA GLN A 233 -3.44 -47.20 0.72
C GLN A 233 -2.90 -45.95 0.00
N ALA A 234 -3.71 -45.43 -0.94
CA ALA A 234 -3.48 -44.11 -1.50
C ALA A 234 -3.73 -43.04 -0.45
N ILE A 235 -2.97 -41.94 -0.50
CA ILE A 235 -3.07 -40.82 0.42
C ILE A 235 -3.22 -39.52 -0.38
N PRO A 236 -3.98 -38.54 0.13
CA PRO A 236 -4.06 -37.22 -0.45
C PRO A 236 -2.79 -36.39 -0.16
N LEU A 237 -2.55 -35.36 -0.97
CA LEU A 237 -1.41 -34.44 -0.82
C LEU A 237 -1.35 -33.77 0.56
N SER A 238 -2.50 -33.47 1.17
CA SER A 238 -2.56 -32.76 2.46
C SER A 238 -1.72 -33.42 3.55
N ILE A 239 -1.69 -34.76 3.61
CA ILE A 239 -0.90 -35.51 4.58
C ILE A 239 0.61 -35.29 4.35
N LEU A 240 1.05 -35.37 3.09
CA LEU A 240 2.46 -35.17 2.75
C LEU A 240 2.88 -33.72 2.98
N ARG A 241 2.03 -32.76 2.59
CA ARG A 241 2.29 -31.33 2.75
C ARG A 241 2.45 -30.93 4.22
N ASP A 242 1.54 -31.36 5.08
CA ASP A 242 1.55 -31.01 6.50
C ASP A 242 2.83 -31.53 7.19
N GLU A 243 3.24 -32.75 6.88
CA GLU A 243 4.49 -33.30 7.39
C GLU A 243 5.72 -32.60 6.78
N LEU A 244 5.69 -32.26 5.49
CA LEU A 244 6.78 -31.53 4.83
C LEU A 244 6.94 -30.11 5.43
N VAL A 245 5.84 -29.38 5.63
CA VAL A 245 5.85 -28.06 6.27
C VAL A 245 6.45 -28.16 7.66
N SER A 246 6.00 -29.11 8.49
CA SER A 246 6.55 -29.33 9.82
C SER A 246 8.06 -29.58 9.80
N ARG A 247 8.55 -30.33 8.81
CA ARG A 247 9.98 -30.59 8.65
C ARG A 247 10.76 -29.38 8.20
N LEU A 248 10.27 -28.64 7.22
CA LEU A 248 10.93 -27.41 6.73
C LEU A 248 10.95 -26.31 7.79
N ASP A 249 9.94 -26.25 8.67
CA ASP A 249 9.94 -25.34 9.83
C ASP A 249 10.96 -25.75 10.89
N ASN A 250 11.21 -27.04 11.06
CA ASN A 250 12.19 -27.57 11.99
C ASN A 250 13.62 -27.67 11.40
N GLU A 251 13.75 -27.74 10.10
CA GLU A 251 15.04 -27.76 9.42
C GLU A 251 15.69 -26.38 9.49
N ARG A 252 16.93 -26.33 9.98
CA ARG A 252 17.66 -25.08 10.14
C ARG A 252 18.72 -24.96 9.05
N ILE A 253 18.63 -23.90 8.24
CA ILE A 253 19.69 -23.58 7.28
C ILE A 253 20.80 -22.88 8.01
N SER A 254 21.90 -23.61 8.23
CA SER A 254 23.11 -23.04 8.81
C SER A 254 23.90 -22.31 7.71
N GLN A 255 23.83 -20.99 7.66
CA GLN A 255 24.78 -20.20 6.89
C GLN A 255 26.17 -20.27 7.57
N ARG A 256 27.24 -20.00 6.82
CA ARG A 256 28.63 -20.13 7.29
C ARG A 256 28.85 -19.48 8.65
N PHE A 257 28.88 -20.30 9.67
CA PHE A 257 29.11 -19.91 11.05
C PHE A 257 30.55 -19.41 11.24
N LEU A 258 30.75 -18.35 12.05
CA LEU A 258 32.07 -17.84 12.46
C LEU A 258 32.98 -17.31 11.33
N ALA A 259 32.44 -16.94 10.18
CA ALA A 259 33.26 -16.38 9.07
C ALA A 259 33.70 -14.91 9.26
N GLY A 260 33.50 -14.32 10.46
CA GLY A 260 34.00 -12.98 10.79
C GLY A 260 32.95 -11.94 11.17
N PRO A 261 31.64 -12.07 10.82
CA PRO A 261 30.59 -11.17 11.27
C PRO A 261 30.10 -11.50 12.68
N ILE A 262 29.34 -10.57 13.28
CA ILE A 262 28.54 -10.85 14.49
C ILE A 262 27.47 -11.88 14.13
N ASN A 263 27.42 -12.97 14.91
CA ASN A 263 26.43 -14.01 14.66
C ASN A 263 25.20 -13.85 15.55
N PHE A 264 24.02 -13.79 14.90
CA PHE A 264 22.72 -13.94 15.54
C PHE A 264 22.28 -15.39 15.36
N CYS A 265 21.98 -16.08 16.46
CA CYS A 265 21.64 -17.50 16.43
C CYS A 265 20.68 -17.89 17.55
N THR A 266 20.14 -19.11 17.52
CA THR A 266 19.44 -19.67 18.66
C THR A 266 20.41 -20.08 19.77
N LEU A 267 19.92 -20.34 20.98
CA LEU A 267 20.76 -20.75 22.13
C LEU A 267 21.42 -22.13 21.95
N MET A 268 21.05 -22.90 20.91
CA MET A 268 21.48 -24.31 20.76
C MET A 268 22.86 -24.58 20.15
N PRO A 269 23.36 -23.84 19.14
CA PRO A 269 24.51 -24.31 18.35
C PRO A 269 25.88 -24.10 18.96
N MET A 270 26.03 -23.16 19.93
CA MET A 270 27.33 -22.63 20.37
C MET A 270 27.74 -23.07 21.78
N ARG A 271 27.56 -24.33 22.08
CA ARG A 271 27.93 -24.88 23.41
C ARG A 271 29.40 -24.66 23.72
N SER A 272 29.65 -24.00 24.85
CA SER A 272 31.00 -23.90 25.47
C SER A 272 32.06 -23.17 24.64
N ILE A 273 31.68 -22.37 23.62
CA ILE A 273 32.65 -21.51 22.92
C ILE A 273 32.71 -20.17 23.66
N PRO A 274 33.88 -19.74 24.09
CA PRO A 274 34.04 -18.47 24.81
C PRO A 274 33.97 -17.28 23.86
N PHE A 275 33.23 -16.25 24.27
CA PHE A 275 33.11 -14.95 23.60
C PHE A 275 33.39 -13.84 24.61
N LYS A 276 33.98 -12.73 24.17
CA LYS A 276 34.16 -11.57 25.07
C LYS A 276 32.81 -10.94 25.43
N VAL A 277 31.88 -10.88 24.46
CA VAL A 277 30.55 -10.30 24.65
C VAL A 277 29.47 -11.31 24.24
N VAL A 278 28.60 -11.63 25.17
CA VAL A 278 27.42 -12.49 24.94
C VAL A 278 26.15 -11.68 25.17
N CYS A 279 25.28 -11.64 24.17
CA CYS A 279 23.97 -11.02 24.26
C CYS A 279 22.88 -12.08 24.19
N LEU A 280 21.93 -12.05 25.12
CA LEU A 280 20.73 -12.90 25.14
C LEU A 280 19.51 -12.02 24.90
N LEU A 281 18.79 -12.20 23.79
CA LEU A 281 17.66 -11.39 23.41
C LEU A 281 16.34 -12.15 23.56
N GLY A 282 15.28 -11.45 23.98
CA GLY A 282 13.93 -12.01 24.05
C GLY A 282 13.73 -13.01 25.17
N MET A 283 14.41 -12.81 26.30
CA MET A 283 14.36 -13.69 27.46
C MET A 283 13.10 -13.43 28.30
N ASN A 284 11.92 -13.63 27.71
CA ASN A 284 10.63 -13.44 28.33
C ASN A 284 10.07 -14.73 28.96
N ASP A 285 9.25 -14.55 30.00
CA ASP A 285 8.42 -15.62 30.53
C ASP A 285 7.48 -16.19 29.43
N GLY A 286 7.30 -17.53 29.45
CA GLY A 286 6.53 -18.24 28.43
C GLY A 286 7.25 -18.45 27.09
N ILE A 287 8.36 -17.73 26.81
CA ILE A 287 9.18 -17.92 25.60
C ILE A 287 10.42 -18.76 25.92
N TYR A 288 11.07 -18.47 27.04
CA TYR A 288 12.24 -19.23 27.48
C TYR A 288 12.18 -19.47 29.00
N PRO A 289 12.40 -20.70 29.52
CA PRO A 289 12.65 -21.94 28.77
C PRO A 289 11.44 -22.37 27.96
N ARG A 290 11.72 -22.99 26.79
CA ARG A 290 10.68 -23.43 25.85
C ARG A 290 9.82 -24.54 26.44
N THR A 291 8.52 -24.43 26.26
CA THR A 291 7.55 -25.48 26.62
C THR A 291 7.00 -26.13 25.38
N ILE A 292 7.09 -27.46 25.31
CA ILE A 292 6.46 -28.26 24.24
C ILE A 292 5.29 -29.00 24.91
N ALA A 293 4.09 -28.81 24.34
CA ALA A 293 2.95 -29.61 24.78
C ALA A 293 3.25 -31.11 24.52
N PRO A 294 3.13 -31.98 25.54
CA PRO A 294 3.38 -33.39 25.34
C PRO A 294 2.36 -33.98 24.35
N LEU A 295 2.79 -34.94 23.55
CA LEU A 295 1.89 -35.70 22.69
C LEU A 295 0.91 -36.51 23.55
N GLY A 296 -0.35 -36.66 23.10
CA GLY A 296 -1.41 -37.32 23.87
C GLY A 296 -1.10 -38.77 24.25
N PHE A 297 -0.14 -39.40 23.61
CA PHE A 297 0.34 -40.78 23.92
C PHE A 297 1.69 -40.79 24.67
N ASP A 298 2.22 -39.63 25.07
CA ASP A 298 3.49 -39.56 25.81
C ASP A 298 3.31 -40.03 27.23
N LEU A 299 3.82 -41.21 27.54
CA LEU A 299 3.76 -41.81 28.85
C LEU A 299 4.67 -41.09 29.88
N MET A 300 5.66 -40.32 29.42
CA MET A 300 6.55 -39.53 30.30
C MET A 300 5.87 -38.26 30.81
N ALA A 301 4.87 -37.73 30.09
CA ALA A 301 4.20 -36.47 30.42
C ALA A 301 3.63 -36.45 31.87
N ASN A 302 3.10 -37.59 32.32
CA ASN A 302 2.43 -37.70 33.62
C ASN A 302 3.27 -38.43 34.68
N LYS A 303 4.37 -39.07 34.29
CA LYS A 303 5.19 -39.88 35.19
C LYS A 303 6.67 -39.81 34.82
N VAL A 304 7.27 -38.67 35.15
CA VAL A 304 8.69 -38.42 34.90
C VAL A 304 9.55 -39.31 35.77
N GLN A 305 10.52 -40.03 35.17
CA GLN A 305 11.48 -40.87 35.86
C GLN A 305 12.88 -40.27 35.78
N ARG A 306 13.76 -40.68 36.66
CA ARG A 306 15.15 -40.25 36.66
C ARG A 306 15.85 -40.72 35.38
N GLY A 307 16.31 -39.77 34.58
CA GLY A 307 16.93 -40.03 33.26
C GLY A 307 16.05 -39.69 32.06
N ASP A 308 14.75 -39.40 32.28
CA ASP A 308 13.89 -38.87 31.23
C ASP A 308 14.37 -37.49 30.79
N ARG A 309 14.32 -37.24 29.50
CA ARG A 309 14.74 -35.97 28.96
C ARG A 309 13.63 -34.93 29.11
N SER A 310 13.97 -33.79 29.67
CA SER A 310 13.09 -32.63 29.82
C SER A 310 13.64 -31.46 28.95
N ARG A 311 12.84 -30.95 28.06
CA ARG A 311 13.21 -29.76 27.28
C ARG A 311 13.52 -28.55 28.15
N ARG A 312 12.76 -28.42 29.23
CA ARG A 312 12.96 -27.35 30.20
C ARG A 312 14.31 -27.45 30.92
N ASP A 313 14.75 -28.64 31.25
CA ASP A 313 16.06 -28.85 31.90
C ASP A 313 17.19 -28.70 30.90
N ASP A 314 17.00 -29.12 29.64
CA ASP A 314 17.94 -28.84 28.55
C ASP A 314 18.13 -27.33 28.37
N ASP A 315 17.05 -26.54 28.34
CA ASP A 315 17.13 -25.10 28.18
C ASP A 315 17.75 -24.39 29.40
N ARG A 316 17.54 -24.89 30.62
CA ARG A 316 18.26 -24.43 31.83
C ARG A 316 19.75 -24.64 31.73
N TYR A 317 20.15 -25.80 31.22
CA TYR A 317 21.55 -26.11 31.01
C TYR A 317 22.17 -25.24 29.92
N LEU A 318 21.46 -25.02 28.78
CA LEU A 318 21.90 -24.11 27.75
C LEU A 318 22.07 -22.66 28.20
N PHE A 319 21.16 -22.21 29.09
CA PHE A 319 21.29 -20.88 29.71
C PHE A 319 22.57 -20.77 30.55
N LEU A 320 22.85 -21.79 31.36
CA LEU A 320 24.09 -21.86 32.16
C LEU A 320 25.32 -21.86 31.27
N GLU A 321 25.33 -22.65 30.16
CA GLU A 321 26.42 -22.66 29.21
C GLU A 321 26.63 -21.30 28.53
N ALA A 322 25.55 -20.58 28.20
CA ALA A 322 25.61 -19.24 27.64
C ALA A 322 26.22 -18.22 28.63
N LEU A 323 25.82 -18.28 29.91
CA LEU A 323 26.41 -17.48 30.99
C LEU A 323 27.92 -17.72 31.12
N LEU A 324 28.33 -18.98 31.13
CA LEU A 324 29.74 -19.37 31.32
C LEU A 324 30.58 -19.06 30.06
N SER A 325 29.97 -18.87 28.92
CA SER A 325 30.69 -18.51 27.69
C SER A 325 31.07 -17.03 27.64
N ALA A 326 30.45 -16.17 28.42
CA ALA A 326 30.76 -14.75 28.51
C ALA A 326 32.07 -14.51 29.28
N GLN A 327 33.09 -13.92 28.63
CA GLN A 327 34.38 -13.63 29.24
C GLN A 327 34.45 -12.24 29.88
N GLU A 328 33.90 -11.24 29.25
CA GLU A 328 33.99 -9.83 29.70
C GLU A 328 32.65 -9.19 29.97
N ARG A 329 31.66 -9.42 29.07
CA ARG A 329 30.34 -8.76 29.18
C ARG A 329 29.23 -9.73 28.84
N LEU A 330 28.20 -9.71 29.69
CA LEU A 330 26.93 -10.41 29.48
C LEU A 330 25.81 -9.37 29.39
N TYR A 331 25.05 -9.40 28.33
CA TYR A 331 23.88 -8.55 28.12
C TYR A 331 22.63 -9.42 27.97
N ILE A 332 21.59 -9.17 28.76
CA ILE A 332 20.33 -9.90 28.68
C ILE A 332 19.20 -8.88 28.44
N SER A 333 18.35 -9.14 27.47
CA SER A 333 17.17 -8.31 27.25
C SER A 333 15.87 -9.10 27.19
N TYR A 334 14.81 -8.47 27.63
CA TYR A 334 13.45 -8.96 27.52
C TYR A 334 12.48 -7.81 27.27
N ILE A 335 11.30 -8.12 26.76
CA ILE A 335 10.24 -7.14 26.53
C ILE A 335 9.53 -6.89 27.86
N GLY A 336 9.74 -5.72 28.45
CA GLY A 336 9.17 -5.37 29.75
C GLY A 336 7.69 -4.95 29.70
N ARG A 337 7.19 -4.50 28.51
CA ARG A 337 5.81 -4.04 28.35
C ARG A 337 5.23 -4.44 27.01
N SER A 338 3.93 -4.70 26.98
CA SER A 338 3.17 -4.98 25.76
C SER A 338 3.05 -3.71 24.90
N ILE A 339 3.20 -3.87 23.58
CA ILE A 339 3.04 -2.76 22.62
C ILE A 339 1.57 -2.35 22.43
N GLN A 340 0.63 -3.26 22.71
CA GLN A 340 -0.80 -3.03 22.46
C GLN A 340 -1.46 -2.25 23.59
N ASP A 341 -1.26 -2.67 24.84
CA ASP A 341 -1.98 -2.19 26.02
C ASP A 341 -1.05 -1.66 27.13
N ASN A 342 0.26 -1.64 26.90
CA ASN A 342 1.29 -1.24 27.88
C ASN A 342 1.29 -2.08 29.16
N ALA A 343 0.68 -3.27 29.14
CA ALA A 343 0.70 -4.17 30.27
C ALA A 343 2.14 -4.67 30.58
N PRO A 344 2.54 -4.81 31.86
CA PRO A 344 3.86 -5.32 32.21
C PRO A 344 4.04 -6.76 31.75
N ARG A 345 5.22 -7.07 31.23
CA ARG A 345 5.68 -8.42 30.91
C ARG A 345 6.88 -8.78 31.77
N TYR A 346 6.99 -10.02 32.12
CA TYR A 346 8.04 -10.48 33.03
C TYR A 346 9.20 -11.13 32.25
N PRO A 347 10.42 -11.05 32.82
CA PRO A 347 11.54 -11.81 32.30
C PRO A 347 11.34 -13.32 32.51
N SER A 348 12.11 -14.10 31.79
CA SER A 348 12.25 -15.54 32.05
C SER A 348 12.55 -15.81 33.50
N VAL A 349 11.97 -16.90 34.06
CA VAL A 349 12.28 -17.36 35.42
C VAL A 349 13.79 -17.52 35.63
N LEU A 350 14.55 -17.94 34.59
CA LEU A 350 16.00 -18.10 34.71
C LEU A 350 16.73 -16.77 34.87
N VAL A 351 16.23 -15.71 34.24
CA VAL A 351 16.76 -14.35 34.41
C VAL A 351 16.42 -13.82 35.80
N SER A 352 15.19 -14.04 36.30
CA SER A 352 14.80 -13.65 37.65
C SER A 352 15.64 -14.37 38.71
N GLU A 353 15.83 -15.69 38.58
CA GLU A 353 16.68 -16.50 39.48
C GLU A 353 18.14 -15.99 39.50
N LEU A 354 18.68 -15.60 38.34
CA LEU A 354 20.02 -15.03 38.24
C LEU A 354 20.11 -13.66 38.94
N MET A 355 19.14 -12.78 38.71
CA MET A 355 19.09 -11.47 39.36
C MET A 355 18.98 -11.59 40.89
N GLU A 356 18.14 -12.48 41.37
CA GLU A 356 18.00 -12.76 42.82
C GLU A 356 19.30 -13.30 43.38
N TYR A 357 19.95 -14.26 42.71
CA TYR A 357 21.23 -14.80 43.13
C TYR A 357 22.31 -13.70 43.26
N ILE A 358 22.40 -12.78 42.29
CA ILE A 358 23.35 -11.66 42.32
C ILE A 358 22.98 -10.71 43.48
N ALA A 359 21.70 -10.37 43.66
CA ALA A 359 21.22 -9.46 44.68
C ALA A 359 21.44 -9.99 46.11
N GLN A 360 21.37 -11.32 46.31
CA GLN A 360 21.64 -11.96 47.59
C GLN A 360 23.12 -12.12 47.89
N SER A 361 23.97 -12.17 46.86
CA SER A 361 25.42 -12.44 47.01
C SER A 361 26.31 -11.21 46.91
N HIS A 362 25.77 -10.07 46.44
CA HIS A 362 26.52 -8.84 46.24
C HIS A 362 25.77 -7.63 46.80
N HIS A 363 26.52 -6.57 47.08
CA HIS A 363 25.97 -5.26 47.47
C HIS A 363 26.67 -4.14 46.68
N LEU A 364 26.00 -3.00 46.50
CA LEU A 364 26.60 -1.85 45.90
C LEU A 364 27.54 -1.12 46.89
N PRO A 365 28.56 -0.41 46.38
CA PRO A 365 29.42 0.41 47.23
C PRO A 365 28.60 1.41 48.05
N GLY A 366 28.79 1.39 49.39
CA GLY A 366 28.04 2.21 50.34
C GLY A 366 26.86 1.53 51.03
N ASP A 367 26.55 0.29 50.66
CA ASP A 367 25.45 -0.51 51.24
C ASP A 367 25.86 -1.43 52.37
N GLU A 368 27.12 -1.38 52.81
CA GLU A 368 27.68 -2.30 53.84
C GLU A 368 26.95 -2.25 55.19
N ARG A 369 26.15 -1.20 55.44
CA ARG A 369 25.36 -1.00 56.63
C ARG A 369 23.85 -1.07 56.45
N CYS A 370 23.39 -1.29 55.22
CA CYS A 370 21.98 -1.41 54.89
C CYS A 370 21.44 -2.78 55.30
N ASP A 371 20.14 -2.87 55.51
CA ASP A 371 19.49 -4.16 55.65
C ASP A 371 19.58 -4.95 54.35
N VAL A 372 19.53 -6.26 54.41
CA VAL A 372 19.75 -7.16 53.27
C VAL A 372 18.71 -6.93 52.17
N ASP A 373 17.45 -6.73 52.52
CA ASP A 373 16.36 -6.61 51.55
C ASP A 373 16.47 -5.27 50.77
N SER A 374 16.76 -4.18 51.45
CA SER A 374 16.96 -2.87 50.82
C SER A 374 18.20 -2.84 49.95
N SER A 375 19.28 -3.52 50.37
CA SER A 375 20.51 -3.64 49.55
C SER A 375 20.25 -4.51 48.31
N ALA A 376 19.58 -5.62 48.45
CA ALA A 376 19.21 -6.51 47.37
C ALA A 376 18.34 -5.78 46.32
N GLN A 377 17.35 -4.99 46.78
CA GLN A 377 16.50 -4.22 45.86
C GLN A 377 17.32 -3.19 45.06
N ARG A 378 18.25 -2.49 45.69
CA ARG A 378 19.13 -1.54 44.99
C ARG A 378 20.06 -2.22 43.98
N VAL A 379 20.53 -3.42 44.23
CA VAL A 379 21.29 -4.22 43.28
C VAL A 379 20.41 -4.60 42.09
N MET A 380 19.17 -5.02 42.34
CA MET A 380 18.22 -5.34 41.27
C MET A 380 17.90 -4.12 40.38
N ASP A 381 17.66 -2.96 40.99
CA ASP A 381 17.38 -1.71 40.28
C ASP A 381 18.61 -1.24 39.44
N TYR A 382 19.82 -1.47 39.95
CA TYR A 382 21.07 -1.20 39.22
C TYR A 382 21.29 -2.15 38.03
N LEU A 383 20.89 -3.40 38.15
CA LEU A 383 21.06 -4.40 37.07
C LEU A 383 20.05 -4.24 35.95
N GLN A 384 18.88 -3.63 36.26
CA GLN A 384 17.77 -3.53 35.32
C GLN A 384 17.64 -2.13 34.75
N ILE A 385 17.78 -2.00 33.45
CA ILE A 385 17.61 -0.75 32.69
C ILE A 385 16.32 -0.84 31.88
N GLU A 386 15.35 0.06 32.12
CA GLU A 386 14.15 0.17 31.31
C GLU A 386 14.38 1.19 30.20
N HIS A 387 14.41 0.72 28.95
CA HIS A 387 14.56 1.57 27.78
C HIS A 387 13.24 2.23 27.40
N PRO A 388 13.25 3.50 26.97
CA PRO A 388 12.08 4.17 26.42
C PRO A 388 11.49 3.42 25.21
N ARG A 389 10.17 3.51 25.07
CA ARG A 389 9.43 2.81 24.02
C ARG A 389 9.80 3.25 22.60
N VAL A 390 10.13 4.54 22.42
CA VAL A 390 10.36 5.12 21.10
C VAL A 390 11.82 5.55 20.94
N PRO A 391 12.41 5.36 19.75
CA PRO A 391 13.82 5.67 19.53
C PRO A 391 14.15 7.17 19.66
N PHE A 392 13.15 8.04 19.51
CA PHE A 392 13.28 9.50 19.64
C PHE A 392 12.90 10.05 21.03
N ALA A 393 12.80 9.20 22.05
CA ALA A 393 12.62 9.68 23.41
C ALA A 393 13.86 10.47 23.87
N ALA A 394 13.63 11.59 24.55
CA ALA A 394 14.72 12.48 24.97
C ALA A 394 15.71 11.82 25.93
N GLU A 395 15.24 10.87 26.74
CA GLU A 395 16.01 10.10 27.70
C GLU A 395 17.13 9.28 27.04
N ASN A 396 16.92 8.86 25.77
CA ASN A 396 17.92 8.13 24.99
C ASN A 396 19.13 9.00 24.55
N TYR A 397 19.06 10.33 24.72
CA TYR A 397 20.06 11.27 24.23
C TYR A 397 20.66 12.14 25.35
N VAL A 398 20.53 11.68 26.58
CA VAL A 398 21.22 12.27 27.73
C VAL A 398 22.62 11.66 27.79
N ASN A 399 23.66 12.51 27.83
CA ASN A 399 25.04 12.06 27.96
C ASN A 399 25.22 11.27 29.26
N ASP A 400 26.00 10.20 29.16
CA ASP A 400 26.29 9.28 30.27
C ASP A 400 25.05 8.60 30.89
N SER A 401 23.93 8.57 30.15
CA SER A 401 22.77 7.74 30.52
C SER A 401 23.03 6.29 30.20
N GLU A 402 22.61 5.39 31.06
CA GLU A 402 22.67 3.94 30.82
C GLU A 402 21.84 3.48 29.61
N SER A 403 20.83 4.27 29.21
CA SER A 403 20.00 4.05 28.03
C SER A 403 20.47 4.83 26.80
N GLN A 404 21.67 5.43 26.80
CA GLN A 404 22.16 6.29 25.74
C GLN A 404 22.15 5.60 24.36
N SER A 405 21.50 6.26 23.40
CA SER A 405 21.45 5.82 22.00
C SER A 405 22.48 6.57 21.14
N TYR A 406 23.12 5.83 20.22
CA TYR A 406 24.04 6.38 19.23
C TYR A 406 23.36 6.58 17.86
N ALA A 407 22.06 6.41 17.77
CA ALA A 407 21.26 6.61 16.55
C ALA A 407 21.04 8.12 16.30
N ALA A 408 22.08 8.80 15.81
CA ALA A 408 22.08 10.25 15.62
C ALA A 408 20.96 10.77 14.70
N GLU A 409 20.42 9.94 13.83
CA GLU A 409 19.29 10.23 12.95
C GLU A 409 18.02 10.61 13.70
N TRP A 410 17.80 10.10 14.91
CA TRP A 410 16.63 10.42 15.75
C TRP A 410 16.85 11.59 16.70
N LEU A 411 18.09 12.04 16.89
CA LEU A 411 18.43 13.15 17.79
C LEU A 411 17.67 14.45 17.49
N PRO A 412 17.49 14.88 16.22
CA PRO A 412 16.70 16.07 15.93
C PRO A 412 15.25 15.96 16.37
N ALA A 413 14.64 14.78 16.30
CA ALA A 413 13.29 14.56 16.77
C ALA A 413 13.21 14.59 18.31
N ALA A 414 14.19 13.99 19.00
CA ALA A 414 14.29 14.02 20.45
C ALA A 414 14.47 15.46 21.00
N GLN A 415 15.29 16.27 20.35
CA GLN A 415 15.55 17.65 20.74
C GLN A 415 14.36 18.59 20.52
N ARG A 416 13.48 18.24 19.58
CA ARG A 416 12.28 19.04 19.22
C ARG A 416 10.98 18.46 19.74
N ALA A 417 11.03 17.54 20.68
CA ALA A 417 9.85 16.96 21.29
C ALA A 417 8.97 18.06 21.91
N GLY A 418 7.74 18.21 21.43
CA GLY A 418 6.80 19.23 21.90
C GLY A 418 6.94 20.62 21.26
N GLU A 419 7.87 20.85 20.35
CA GLU A 419 7.88 22.08 19.58
C GLU A 419 6.71 22.11 18.59
N ALA A 420 6.06 23.28 18.50
CA ALA A 420 5.03 23.50 17.51
C ALA A 420 5.63 23.37 16.10
N HIS A 421 4.93 22.69 15.21
CA HIS A 421 5.36 22.60 13.81
C HIS A 421 5.56 24.00 13.22
N GLN A 422 6.74 24.28 12.72
CA GLN A 422 6.96 25.43 11.85
C GLN A 422 6.06 25.25 10.61
N ALA A 423 5.55 26.40 10.10
CA ALA A 423 4.79 26.35 8.86
C ALA A 423 5.61 25.64 7.79
N PHE A 424 4.99 24.65 7.12
CA PHE A 424 5.65 23.83 6.10
C PHE A 424 6.30 24.68 5.00
N ALA A 425 5.65 25.76 4.60
CA ALA A 425 6.12 26.63 3.54
C ALA A 425 6.33 28.04 4.07
N GLN A 426 7.57 28.48 4.12
CA GLN A 426 7.90 29.88 3.97
C GLN A 426 7.64 30.25 2.51
N SER A 427 7.12 31.45 2.26
CA SER A 427 6.91 31.92 0.90
C SER A 427 8.21 31.85 0.10
N LEU A 428 8.18 31.15 -1.01
CA LEU A 428 9.29 31.09 -1.96
C LEU A 428 9.39 32.43 -2.72
N PRO A 429 10.53 32.76 -3.29
CA PRO A 429 10.65 33.92 -4.18
C PRO A 429 9.61 33.85 -5.29
N LEU A 430 9.00 35.00 -5.61
CA LEU A 430 8.08 35.10 -6.75
C LEU A 430 8.81 34.71 -8.04
N GLU A 431 8.15 33.88 -8.87
CA GLU A 431 8.63 33.57 -10.21
C GLU A 431 8.29 34.72 -11.17
N ASP A 432 9.20 35.01 -12.07
CA ASP A 432 8.91 35.90 -13.20
C ASP A 432 8.12 35.15 -14.26
N ILE A 433 6.79 35.14 -14.08
CA ILE A 433 5.87 34.44 -14.96
C ILE A 433 5.46 35.43 -16.08
N SER A 434 6.08 35.26 -17.24
CA SER A 434 5.80 36.08 -18.43
C SER A 434 4.65 35.54 -19.29
N MET A 435 4.35 34.24 -19.18
CA MET A 435 3.31 33.56 -19.96
C MET A 435 2.54 32.54 -19.10
N VAL A 436 1.23 32.46 -19.30
CA VAL A 436 0.33 31.50 -18.68
C VAL A 436 -0.62 30.97 -19.74
N THR A 437 -0.77 29.65 -19.80
CA THR A 437 -1.76 29.03 -20.70
C THR A 437 -3.14 28.96 -20.04
N LEU A 438 -4.19 28.89 -20.83
CA LEU A 438 -5.57 28.65 -20.35
C LEU A 438 -5.63 27.36 -19.51
N ASP A 439 -5.00 26.31 -19.99
CA ASP A 439 -4.98 25.00 -19.31
C ASP A 439 -4.23 25.07 -17.97
N ASP A 440 -3.12 25.83 -17.88
CA ASP A 440 -2.39 26.00 -16.62
C ASP A 440 -3.21 26.72 -15.57
N LEU A 441 -3.97 27.73 -15.99
CA LEU A 441 -4.85 28.47 -15.10
C LEU A 441 -6.00 27.60 -14.58
N ILE A 442 -6.65 26.84 -15.47
CA ILE A 442 -7.72 25.90 -15.10
C ILE A 442 -7.16 24.80 -14.18
N ARG A 443 -6.01 24.22 -14.52
CA ARG A 443 -5.35 23.19 -13.72
C ARG A 443 -5.00 23.70 -12.33
N PHE A 444 -4.49 24.92 -12.22
CA PHE A 444 -4.17 25.55 -10.95
C PHE A 444 -5.42 25.70 -10.08
N TYR A 445 -6.49 26.32 -10.58
CA TYR A 445 -7.70 26.54 -9.79
C TYR A 445 -8.52 25.30 -9.51
N ARG A 446 -8.25 24.20 -10.21
CA ARG A 446 -8.84 22.89 -9.85
C ARG A 446 -8.37 22.40 -8.50
N HIS A 447 -7.11 22.63 -8.13
CA HIS A 447 -6.53 22.26 -6.84
C HIS A 447 -5.25 23.05 -6.57
N PRO A 448 -5.35 24.29 -6.06
CA PRO A 448 -4.18 25.18 -5.94
C PRO A 448 -3.05 24.64 -5.09
N VAL A 449 -3.37 23.92 -3.99
CA VAL A 449 -2.35 23.32 -3.13
C VAL A 449 -1.56 22.24 -3.89
N ARG A 450 -2.22 21.35 -4.61
CA ARG A 450 -1.55 20.34 -5.46
C ARG A 450 -0.72 21.00 -6.55
N ALA A 451 -1.25 22.04 -7.18
CA ALA A 451 -0.54 22.78 -8.21
C ALA A 451 0.77 23.36 -7.70
N PHE A 452 0.81 23.90 -6.47
CA PHE A 452 2.05 24.35 -5.84
C PHE A 452 3.08 23.23 -5.74
N PHE A 453 2.72 22.05 -5.24
CA PHE A 453 3.64 20.91 -5.15
C PHE A 453 4.13 20.44 -6.52
N GLN A 454 3.22 20.28 -7.48
CA GLN A 454 3.56 19.73 -8.80
C GLN A 454 4.29 20.74 -9.67
N MET A 455 3.79 21.95 -9.78
CA MET A 455 4.30 22.95 -10.73
C MET A 455 5.50 23.73 -10.18
N ARG A 456 5.59 23.93 -8.86
CA ARG A 456 6.67 24.70 -8.23
C ARG A 456 7.77 23.84 -7.63
N LEU A 457 7.38 22.73 -6.96
CA LEU A 457 8.33 21.85 -6.25
C LEU A 457 8.67 20.59 -7.04
N GLY A 458 7.95 20.27 -8.11
CA GLY A 458 8.12 19.02 -8.88
C GLY A 458 7.79 17.77 -8.08
N VAL A 459 6.96 17.88 -7.01
CA VAL A 459 6.62 16.78 -6.10
C VAL A 459 5.23 16.26 -6.40
N ASN A 460 5.14 14.95 -6.61
CA ASN A 460 3.89 14.22 -6.72
C ASN A 460 3.75 13.27 -5.53
N PHE A 461 2.64 13.37 -4.79
CA PHE A 461 2.24 12.34 -3.83
C PHE A 461 1.39 11.31 -4.59
N ILE A 462 2.03 10.21 -4.97
CA ILE A 462 1.35 9.08 -5.60
C ILE A 462 0.95 8.14 -4.46
N LEU A 463 -0.33 7.90 -4.31
CA LEU A 463 -0.83 6.74 -3.56
C LEU A 463 -0.80 5.59 -4.57
N GLU A 464 0.23 4.77 -4.52
CA GLU A 464 0.23 3.49 -5.23
C GLU A 464 -0.76 2.59 -4.48
N GLU A 465 -1.88 2.28 -5.10
CA GLU A 465 -2.68 1.15 -4.73
C GLU A 465 -1.89 -0.09 -5.15
N THR A 466 -1.31 -0.77 -4.18
CA THR A 466 -0.43 -1.92 -4.43
C THR A 466 -1.19 -3.23 -4.54
N GLU A 467 -2.43 -3.28 -4.07
CA GLU A 467 -3.26 -4.49 -4.07
C GLU A 467 -4.21 -4.51 -5.28
N LEU A 468 -4.19 -5.63 -6.00
CA LEU A 468 -5.13 -5.85 -7.10
C LEU A 468 -6.51 -6.28 -6.55
N PRO A 469 -7.61 -5.85 -7.20
CA PRO A 469 -8.93 -6.30 -6.82
C PRO A 469 -9.05 -7.83 -7.01
N ASP A 470 -9.60 -8.52 -6.02
CA ASP A 470 -9.82 -9.97 -6.01
C ASP A 470 -11.31 -10.36 -6.00
N GLU A 471 -12.20 -9.36 -6.18
CA GLU A 471 -13.64 -9.53 -6.27
C GLU A 471 -14.19 -8.94 -7.57
N GLU A 472 -15.27 -9.53 -8.09
CA GLU A 472 -16.01 -8.99 -9.22
C GLU A 472 -16.77 -7.72 -8.82
N PRO A 473 -16.91 -6.74 -9.73
CA PRO A 473 -17.61 -5.50 -9.42
C PRO A 473 -19.14 -5.73 -9.31
N PHE A 474 -19.69 -5.57 -8.11
CA PHE A 474 -21.14 -5.44 -7.90
C PHE A 474 -21.67 -4.04 -8.21
N THR A 475 -20.83 -3.04 -8.01
CA THR A 475 -21.06 -1.65 -8.35
C THR A 475 -19.78 -1.07 -8.88
N LEU A 476 -19.85 -0.21 -9.89
CA LEU A 476 -18.69 0.47 -10.39
C LEU A 476 -18.20 1.52 -9.37
N ASP A 477 -16.89 1.58 -9.17
CA ASP A 477 -16.25 2.66 -8.45
C ASP A 477 -16.47 4.02 -9.14
N ASN A 478 -16.10 5.11 -8.49
CA ASN A 478 -16.34 6.45 -9.01
C ASN A 478 -15.63 6.75 -10.32
N LEU A 479 -14.42 6.19 -10.53
CA LEU A 479 -13.62 6.42 -11.74
C LEU A 479 -14.19 5.63 -12.91
N SER A 480 -14.43 4.34 -12.73
CA SER A 480 -15.02 3.46 -13.74
C SER A 480 -16.39 3.95 -14.19
N ARG A 481 -17.23 4.37 -13.23
CA ARG A 481 -18.52 4.99 -13.52
C ARG A 481 -18.39 6.30 -14.30
N TYR A 482 -17.42 7.14 -13.96
CA TYR A 482 -17.17 8.39 -14.68
C TYR A 482 -16.73 8.12 -16.13
N GLN A 483 -15.84 7.17 -16.35
CA GLN A 483 -15.37 6.80 -17.68
C GLN A 483 -16.50 6.23 -18.54
N LEU A 484 -17.29 5.30 -17.99
CA LEU A 484 -18.45 4.74 -18.65
C LEU A 484 -19.44 5.83 -19.06
N ASN A 485 -19.83 6.68 -18.10
CA ASN A 485 -20.80 7.75 -18.32
C ASN A 485 -20.27 8.82 -19.27
N SER A 486 -18.95 9.05 -19.32
CA SER A 486 -18.33 9.98 -20.27
C SER A 486 -18.48 9.49 -21.71
N GLN A 487 -18.21 8.21 -21.97
CA GLN A 487 -18.38 7.60 -23.28
C GLN A 487 -19.86 7.59 -23.69
N LEU A 488 -20.74 7.17 -22.79
CA LEU A 488 -22.19 7.11 -23.01
C LEU A 488 -22.78 8.50 -23.30
N LEU A 489 -22.40 9.51 -22.52
CA LEU A 489 -22.88 10.87 -22.71
C LEU A 489 -22.47 11.44 -24.07
N ASN A 490 -21.22 11.24 -24.49
CA ASN A 490 -20.74 11.71 -25.78
C ASN A 490 -21.51 11.06 -26.94
N GLN A 491 -21.73 9.74 -26.93
CA GLN A 491 -22.53 9.06 -27.96
C GLN A 491 -23.98 9.57 -27.99
N LEU A 492 -24.59 9.73 -26.83
CA LEU A 492 -25.95 10.27 -26.76
C LEU A 492 -26.03 11.71 -27.27
N ILE A 493 -25.03 12.55 -27.03
CA ILE A 493 -24.98 13.92 -27.57
C ILE A 493 -24.85 13.91 -29.09
N ASP A 494 -24.06 12.98 -29.62
CA ASP A 494 -23.88 12.82 -31.06
C ASP A 494 -25.09 12.15 -31.75
N GLY A 495 -26.08 11.70 -30.97
CA GLY A 495 -27.29 11.07 -31.48
C GLY A 495 -27.12 9.60 -31.88
N GLU A 496 -26.04 8.96 -31.38
CA GLU A 496 -25.76 7.57 -31.64
C GLU A 496 -26.53 6.65 -30.67
N GLU A 497 -26.91 5.49 -31.21
CA GLU A 497 -27.54 4.45 -30.35
C GLU A 497 -26.48 3.78 -29.46
N PRO A 498 -26.65 3.73 -28.14
CA PRO A 498 -25.63 3.25 -27.21
C PRO A 498 -25.51 1.72 -27.12
N THR A 499 -26.25 0.97 -27.93
CA THR A 499 -26.30 -0.52 -27.91
C THR A 499 -24.91 -1.13 -28.21
N ALA A 500 -24.16 -0.55 -29.11
CA ALA A 500 -22.81 -1.01 -29.43
C ALA A 500 -21.84 -0.78 -28.26
N LEU A 501 -21.95 0.36 -27.58
CA LEU A 501 -21.17 0.66 -26.36
C LEU A 501 -21.50 -0.29 -25.22
N PHE A 502 -22.80 -0.56 -25.00
CA PHE A 502 -23.23 -1.54 -23.98
C PHE A 502 -22.57 -2.90 -24.20
N ARG A 503 -22.67 -3.41 -25.44
CA ARG A 503 -22.04 -4.69 -25.80
C ARG A 503 -20.55 -4.67 -25.58
N ARG A 504 -19.86 -3.61 -26.00
CA ARG A 504 -18.41 -3.44 -25.83
C ARG A 504 -17.99 -3.46 -24.36
N ILE A 505 -18.67 -2.69 -23.51
CA ILE A 505 -18.33 -2.61 -22.07
C ILE A 505 -18.64 -3.94 -21.37
N ARG A 506 -19.77 -4.57 -21.70
CA ARG A 506 -20.13 -5.90 -21.20
C ARG A 506 -19.08 -6.96 -21.60
N SER A 507 -18.65 -6.97 -22.85
CA SER A 507 -17.64 -7.94 -23.37
C SER A 507 -16.24 -7.68 -22.82
N ALA A 508 -16.00 -6.49 -22.22
CA ALA A 508 -14.79 -6.17 -21.50
C ALA A 508 -14.83 -6.57 -20.01
N GLY A 509 -15.99 -7.03 -19.49
CA GLY A 509 -16.17 -7.26 -18.05
C GLY A 509 -16.32 -5.98 -17.23
N GLY A 510 -16.63 -4.84 -17.88
CA GLY A 510 -16.74 -3.53 -17.24
C GLY A 510 -18.11 -3.24 -16.60
N LEU A 511 -19.01 -4.23 -16.54
CA LEU A 511 -20.32 -4.11 -15.89
C LEU A 511 -20.52 -5.26 -14.90
N PRO A 512 -21.34 -5.06 -13.85
CA PRO A 512 -21.81 -6.16 -13.03
C PRO A 512 -22.43 -7.28 -13.87
N TYR A 513 -22.29 -8.53 -13.43
CA TYR A 513 -22.74 -9.67 -14.22
C TYR A 513 -24.25 -9.78 -14.35
N GLY A 514 -24.71 -10.22 -15.52
CA GLY A 514 -26.09 -10.59 -15.81
C GLY A 514 -27.08 -9.42 -15.72
N ALA A 515 -28.25 -9.65 -15.16
CA ALA A 515 -29.32 -8.68 -15.03
C ALA A 515 -28.93 -7.43 -14.19
N PHE A 516 -28.00 -7.58 -13.24
CA PHE A 516 -27.49 -6.44 -12.46
C PHE A 516 -26.79 -5.43 -13.35
N GLY A 517 -25.98 -5.90 -14.32
CA GLY A 517 -25.31 -5.02 -15.29
C GLY A 517 -26.30 -4.34 -16.23
N GLU A 518 -27.37 -5.02 -16.65
CA GLU A 518 -28.42 -4.46 -17.50
C GLU A 518 -29.18 -3.34 -16.77
N ILE A 519 -29.62 -3.60 -15.54
CA ILE A 519 -30.30 -2.59 -14.70
C ILE A 519 -29.38 -1.40 -14.40
N TYR A 520 -28.10 -1.68 -14.12
CA TYR A 520 -27.12 -0.62 -13.89
C TYR A 520 -26.95 0.26 -15.13
N TRP A 521 -26.81 -0.36 -16.29
CA TRP A 521 -26.69 0.34 -17.58
C TRP A 521 -27.91 1.20 -17.88
N GLU A 522 -29.12 0.66 -17.80
CA GLU A 522 -30.37 1.37 -18.03
C GLU A 522 -30.47 2.64 -17.18
N LYS A 523 -30.11 2.52 -15.90
CA LYS A 523 -30.07 3.67 -14.98
C LYS A 523 -29.06 4.73 -15.41
N GLN A 524 -27.83 4.32 -15.81
CA GLN A 524 -26.84 5.28 -16.28
C GLN A 524 -27.26 5.92 -17.61
N GLN A 525 -27.89 5.15 -18.50
CA GLN A 525 -28.39 5.65 -19.77
C GLN A 525 -29.48 6.70 -19.58
N GLU A 526 -30.45 6.46 -18.70
CA GLU A 526 -31.52 7.41 -18.35
C GLU A 526 -30.92 8.73 -17.82
N GLU A 527 -30.01 8.66 -16.84
CA GLU A 527 -29.34 9.83 -16.27
C GLU A 527 -28.54 10.61 -17.33
N MET A 528 -27.82 9.92 -18.23
CA MET A 528 -27.03 10.58 -19.28
C MET A 528 -27.91 11.14 -20.40
N GLN A 529 -29.06 10.54 -20.68
CA GLN A 529 -30.00 11.00 -21.68
C GLN A 529 -30.60 12.36 -21.29
N GLU A 530 -30.90 12.60 -20.01
CA GLU A 530 -31.32 13.90 -19.52
C GLU A 530 -30.27 14.99 -19.75
N VAL A 531 -28.98 14.70 -19.48
CA VAL A 531 -27.88 15.63 -19.71
C VAL A 531 -27.69 15.88 -21.20
N ALA A 532 -27.68 14.82 -22.01
CA ALA A 532 -27.51 14.90 -23.46
C ALA A 532 -28.62 15.73 -24.14
N ALA A 533 -29.88 15.63 -23.68
CA ALA A 533 -30.99 16.42 -24.20
C ALA A 533 -30.74 17.93 -24.03
N LYS A 534 -30.29 18.34 -22.84
CA LYS A 534 -29.95 19.75 -22.55
C LYS A 534 -28.77 20.24 -23.39
N VAL A 535 -27.73 19.41 -23.52
CA VAL A 535 -26.54 19.79 -24.32
C VAL A 535 -26.94 19.98 -25.78
N ARG A 536 -27.74 19.07 -26.34
CA ARG A 536 -28.20 19.14 -27.74
C ARG A 536 -29.02 20.39 -28.09
N GLU A 537 -29.75 20.92 -27.10
CA GLU A 537 -30.52 22.16 -27.26
C GLU A 537 -29.63 23.36 -27.60
N TYR A 538 -28.40 23.38 -27.04
CA TYR A 538 -27.48 24.53 -27.16
C TYR A 538 -26.27 24.23 -28.07
N ARG A 539 -26.04 22.97 -28.44
CA ARG A 539 -24.91 22.58 -29.27
C ARG A 539 -25.20 22.84 -30.76
N THR A 540 -24.29 23.59 -31.39
CA THR A 540 -24.27 23.87 -32.84
C THR A 540 -22.96 23.35 -33.45
N SER A 541 -22.58 23.85 -34.64
CA SER A 541 -21.25 23.54 -35.21
C SER A 541 -20.16 24.29 -34.44
N GLY A 542 -19.36 23.56 -33.64
CA GLY A 542 -18.27 24.16 -32.86
C GLY A 542 -17.08 24.56 -33.72
N HIS A 543 -16.48 25.71 -33.38
CA HIS A 543 -15.20 26.18 -33.97
C HIS A 543 -14.18 26.39 -32.82
N SER A 544 -12.91 26.63 -33.15
CA SER A 544 -11.87 26.92 -32.15
C SER A 544 -11.41 28.37 -32.28
N ILE A 545 -11.17 29.02 -31.14
CA ILE A 545 -10.63 30.38 -31.04
C ILE A 545 -9.24 30.31 -30.41
N GLU A 546 -8.24 30.87 -31.13
CA GLU A 546 -6.90 31.06 -30.58
C GLU A 546 -6.89 32.26 -29.65
N ILE A 547 -6.24 32.14 -28.51
CA ILE A 547 -6.06 33.19 -27.52
C ILE A 547 -4.58 33.57 -27.50
N ASP A 548 -4.32 34.84 -27.68
CA ASP A 548 -3.02 35.48 -27.50
C ASP A 548 -3.26 36.93 -27.10
N ASP A 549 -3.32 37.19 -25.79
CA ASP A 549 -3.59 38.51 -25.21
C ASP A 549 -2.64 38.79 -24.05
N VAL A 550 -2.47 40.03 -23.65
CA VAL A 550 -1.61 40.44 -22.53
C VAL A 550 -2.44 41.10 -21.44
N GLN A 551 -2.50 40.46 -20.29
CA GLN A 551 -3.23 40.96 -19.13
C GLN A 551 -2.34 41.00 -17.88
N GLY A 552 -2.36 42.10 -17.12
CA GLY A 552 -1.56 42.22 -15.90
C GLY A 552 -0.05 42.01 -16.11
N GLY A 553 0.48 42.29 -17.30
CA GLY A 553 1.87 42.05 -17.67
C GLY A 553 2.22 40.57 -17.96
N VAL A 554 1.22 39.70 -18.10
CA VAL A 554 1.37 38.29 -18.45
C VAL A 554 0.75 38.04 -19.83
N ARG A 555 1.47 37.34 -20.69
CA ARG A 555 0.92 36.85 -21.95
C ARG A 555 0.06 35.61 -21.69
N LEU A 556 -1.20 35.69 -22.07
CA LEU A 556 -2.18 34.62 -21.98
C LEU A 556 -2.30 33.92 -23.30
N THR A 557 -2.10 32.61 -23.33
CA THR A 557 -2.15 31.82 -24.57
C THR A 557 -3.02 30.57 -24.39
N GLY A 558 -3.57 30.07 -25.50
CA GLY A 558 -4.35 28.83 -25.48
C GLY A 558 -5.37 28.74 -26.61
N TRP A 559 -6.18 27.71 -26.56
CA TRP A 559 -7.25 27.48 -27.50
C TRP A 559 -8.56 27.23 -26.79
N LEU A 560 -9.60 28.00 -27.08
CA LEU A 560 -10.97 27.65 -26.72
C LEU A 560 -11.51 26.74 -27.81
N GLN A 561 -11.69 25.50 -27.49
CA GLN A 561 -12.25 24.51 -28.44
C GLN A 561 -13.76 24.41 -28.27
N GLN A 562 -14.44 23.93 -29.31
CA GLN A 562 -15.89 23.70 -29.28
C GLN A 562 -16.70 24.95 -28.88
N VAL A 563 -16.30 26.12 -29.38
CA VAL A 563 -17.07 27.37 -29.28
C VAL A 563 -18.27 27.28 -30.22
N GLN A 564 -19.48 27.43 -29.68
CA GLN A 564 -20.74 27.38 -30.43
C GLN A 564 -21.12 28.78 -30.91
N ASP A 565 -22.10 28.88 -31.82
CA ASP A 565 -22.60 30.14 -32.33
C ASP A 565 -23.08 31.13 -31.22
N ASN A 566 -23.61 30.58 -30.11
CA ASN A 566 -24.14 31.34 -29.01
C ASN A 566 -23.25 31.35 -27.77
N GLY A 567 -21.97 30.91 -27.87
CA GLY A 567 -21.01 30.90 -26.76
C GLY A 567 -20.44 29.50 -26.43
N LEU A 568 -20.11 29.26 -25.19
CA LEU A 568 -19.48 27.99 -24.75
C LEU A 568 -20.52 27.01 -24.25
N VAL A 569 -20.48 25.78 -24.73
CA VAL A 569 -21.27 24.68 -24.18
C VAL A 569 -20.32 23.57 -23.70
N ARG A 570 -20.46 23.22 -22.43
CA ARG A 570 -19.64 22.17 -21.77
C ARG A 570 -20.55 21.18 -21.09
N TRP A 571 -20.07 19.97 -20.88
CA TRP A 571 -20.80 18.93 -20.17
C TRP A 571 -19.87 17.99 -19.41
N ARG A 572 -20.38 17.42 -18.33
CA ARG A 572 -19.69 16.39 -17.56
C ARG A 572 -20.65 15.33 -17.05
N PRO A 573 -20.27 14.05 -17.01
CA PRO A 573 -21.09 12.97 -16.49
C PRO A 573 -21.07 12.90 -14.94
N ALA A 574 -21.04 14.05 -14.30
CA ALA A 574 -20.96 14.19 -12.84
C ALA A 574 -21.87 15.30 -12.35
N VAL A 575 -22.15 15.34 -11.04
CA VAL A 575 -22.74 16.50 -10.41
C VAL A 575 -21.69 17.61 -10.37
N LEU A 576 -22.04 18.77 -10.92
CA LEU A 576 -21.11 19.89 -11.05
C LEU A 576 -20.87 20.56 -9.69
N GLY A 577 -19.60 20.81 -9.40
CA GLY A 577 -19.14 21.54 -8.23
C GLY A 577 -18.45 22.87 -8.57
N ALA A 578 -17.86 23.50 -7.55
CA ALA A 578 -17.11 24.76 -7.71
C ALA A 578 -15.96 24.65 -8.70
N VAL A 579 -15.30 23.48 -8.77
CA VAL A 579 -14.20 23.23 -9.71
C VAL A 579 -14.67 23.35 -11.16
N ASP A 580 -15.85 22.82 -11.46
CA ASP A 580 -16.43 22.85 -12.80
C ASP A 580 -16.90 24.27 -13.16
N GLY A 581 -17.51 24.96 -12.18
CA GLY A 581 -17.88 26.36 -12.34
C GLY A 581 -16.68 27.28 -12.54
N MET A 582 -15.60 27.09 -11.80
CA MET A 582 -14.37 27.87 -11.95
C MET A 582 -13.67 27.61 -13.29
N ALA A 583 -13.65 26.35 -13.74
CA ALA A 583 -13.11 26.03 -15.06
C ALA A 583 -13.90 26.73 -16.20
N LEU A 584 -15.24 26.61 -16.16
CA LEU A 584 -16.10 27.33 -17.12
C LEU A 584 -15.97 28.85 -17.00
N TRP A 585 -15.84 29.38 -15.77
CA TRP A 585 -15.65 30.81 -15.56
C TRP A 585 -14.37 31.34 -16.21
N ILE A 586 -13.26 30.62 -16.02
CA ILE A 586 -11.98 30.98 -16.66
C ILE A 586 -12.13 30.90 -18.19
N GLU A 587 -12.68 29.83 -18.77
CA GLU A 587 -12.94 29.76 -20.21
C GLU A 587 -13.85 30.88 -20.69
N HIS A 588 -14.89 31.22 -19.93
CA HIS A 588 -15.82 32.31 -20.26
C HIS A 588 -15.13 33.70 -20.28
N LEU A 589 -14.26 33.97 -19.31
CA LEU A 589 -13.50 35.21 -19.28
C LEU A 589 -12.57 35.32 -20.51
N PHE A 590 -11.88 34.23 -20.88
CA PHE A 590 -11.06 34.20 -22.08
C PHE A 590 -11.89 34.35 -23.35
N TYR A 591 -13.09 33.77 -23.42
CA TYR A 591 -14.04 33.92 -24.52
C TYR A 591 -14.48 35.38 -24.71
N CYS A 592 -14.86 36.04 -23.60
CA CYS A 592 -15.26 37.46 -23.64
C CYS A 592 -14.10 38.40 -23.98
N LEU A 593 -12.87 38.09 -23.52
CA LEU A 593 -11.66 38.84 -23.88
C LEU A 593 -11.37 38.77 -25.38
N SER A 594 -11.64 37.63 -26.03
CA SER A 594 -11.48 37.41 -27.46
C SER A 594 -12.61 38.03 -28.29
N GLY A 595 -13.52 38.79 -27.68
CA GLY A 595 -14.64 39.45 -28.33
C GLY A 595 -15.90 38.60 -28.45
N GLY A 596 -15.98 37.50 -27.73
CA GLY A 596 -17.18 36.68 -27.64
C GLY A 596 -18.31 37.40 -26.90
N ASP A 597 -19.52 37.37 -27.43
CA ASP A 597 -20.74 38.01 -26.95
C ASP A 597 -21.84 37.03 -26.59
N GLY A 598 -21.54 35.74 -26.60
CA GLY A 598 -22.44 34.65 -26.24
C GLY A 598 -22.39 34.24 -24.76
N GLU A 599 -23.30 33.37 -24.37
CA GLU A 599 -23.39 32.82 -23.03
C GLU A 599 -22.53 31.56 -22.88
N SER A 600 -22.07 31.27 -21.66
CA SER A 600 -21.35 30.03 -21.38
C SER A 600 -22.13 29.14 -20.44
N ARG A 601 -22.29 27.89 -20.83
CA ARG A 601 -23.08 26.89 -20.08
C ARG A 601 -22.30 25.61 -19.86
N CYS A 602 -22.47 24.99 -18.70
CA CYS A 602 -22.00 23.64 -18.41
C CYS A 602 -23.13 22.83 -17.78
N PHE A 603 -23.37 21.63 -18.30
CA PHE A 603 -24.43 20.73 -17.86
C PHE A 603 -23.85 19.50 -17.18
N GLY A 604 -24.47 19.07 -16.09
CA GLY A 604 -24.12 17.88 -15.32
C GLY A 604 -25.32 17.07 -14.88
N ARG A 605 -25.05 16.00 -14.14
CA ARG A 605 -26.06 15.11 -13.56
C ARG A 605 -26.93 15.84 -12.53
N GLN A 606 -28.08 15.23 -12.21
CA GLN A 606 -29.00 15.73 -11.19
C GLN A 606 -29.39 17.19 -11.38
N ASN A 607 -29.58 17.59 -12.62
CA ASN A 607 -29.93 18.95 -13.00
C ASN A 607 -28.90 20.03 -12.60
N SER A 608 -27.67 19.65 -12.26
CA SER A 608 -26.62 20.63 -11.94
C SER A 608 -26.16 21.37 -13.21
N ALA A 609 -26.07 22.68 -13.11
CA ALA A 609 -25.64 23.52 -14.20
C ALA A 609 -24.85 24.74 -13.71
N TRP A 610 -24.01 25.28 -14.60
CA TRP A 610 -23.42 26.59 -14.50
C TRP A 610 -23.79 27.39 -15.76
N HIS A 611 -24.15 28.66 -15.57
CA HIS A 611 -24.59 29.52 -16.67
C HIS A 611 -24.10 30.95 -16.45
N PHE A 612 -23.31 31.48 -17.37
CA PHE A 612 -22.80 32.84 -17.34
C PHE A 612 -23.26 33.63 -18.56
N ALA A 613 -23.80 34.83 -18.32
CA ALA A 613 -24.11 35.77 -19.38
C ALA A 613 -22.85 36.42 -19.95
N ALA A 614 -22.95 36.91 -21.18
CA ALA A 614 -21.87 37.62 -21.82
C ALA A 614 -21.39 38.84 -20.97
N LEU A 615 -20.09 39.03 -20.91
CA LEU A 615 -19.43 40.15 -20.26
C LEU A 615 -18.80 41.05 -21.30
N SER A 616 -18.73 42.35 -21.01
CA SER A 616 -17.89 43.23 -21.80
C SER A 616 -16.42 42.88 -21.61
N LYS A 617 -15.58 43.20 -22.59
CA LYS A 617 -14.13 42.96 -22.51
C LYS A 617 -13.52 43.55 -21.22
N THR A 618 -13.93 44.77 -20.83
CA THR A 618 -13.45 45.44 -19.62
C THR A 618 -13.88 44.76 -18.33
N GLU A 619 -15.06 44.15 -18.28
CA GLU A 619 -15.52 43.35 -17.15
C GLU A 619 -14.76 42.04 -17.05
N ALA A 620 -14.56 41.37 -18.20
CA ALA A 620 -13.77 40.15 -18.25
C ALA A 620 -12.30 40.38 -17.81
N GLU A 621 -11.68 41.48 -18.27
CA GLU A 621 -10.34 41.89 -17.83
C GLU A 621 -10.26 42.09 -16.30
N LYS A 622 -11.22 42.84 -15.72
CA LYS A 622 -11.30 43.04 -14.28
C LYS A 622 -11.48 41.75 -13.49
N ALA A 623 -12.27 40.83 -13.98
CA ALA A 623 -12.53 39.55 -13.31
C ALA A 623 -11.34 38.56 -13.43
N LEU A 624 -10.53 38.67 -14.49
CA LEU A 624 -9.40 37.80 -14.73
C LEU A 624 -8.14 38.20 -13.97
N LEU A 625 -7.92 39.50 -13.73
CA LEU A 625 -6.74 40.00 -13.01
C LEU A 625 -6.53 39.36 -11.63
N PRO A 626 -7.55 39.23 -10.75
CA PRO A 626 -7.40 38.50 -9.48
C PRO A 626 -6.98 37.05 -9.65
N LEU A 627 -7.45 36.38 -10.71
CA LEU A 627 -7.09 34.98 -10.99
C LEU A 627 -5.64 34.83 -11.43
N ILE A 628 -5.13 35.76 -12.25
CA ILE A 628 -3.71 35.79 -12.63
C ILE A 628 -2.82 36.05 -11.42
N GLU A 629 -3.22 36.99 -10.57
CA GLU A 629 -2.46 37.32 -9.35
C GLU A 629 -2.48 36.15 -8.35
N GLY A 630 -3.64 35.50 -8.16
CA GLY A 630 -3.75 34.30 -7.34
C GLY A 630 -2.91 33.14 -7.85
N TYR A 631 -2.80 32.98 -9.17
CA TYR A 631 -1.89 32.01 -9.78
C TYR A 631 -0.42 32.32 -9.44
N ARG A 632 0.03 33.58 -9.56
CA ARG A 632 1.39 34.00 -9.21
C ARG A 632 1.70 33.79 -7.73
N GLN A 633 0.79 34.18 -6.85
CA GLN A 633 0.94 34.02 -5.40
C GLN A 633 0.94 32.53 -5.02
N GLY A 634 0.05 31.74 -5.63
CA GLY A 634 -0.04 30.30 -5.39
C GLY A 634 1.17 29.49 -5.89
N ARG A 635 2.00 30.10 -6.76
CA ARG A 635 3.32 29.57 -7.14
C ARG A 635 4.41 29.91 -6.12
N SER A 636 4.19 30.91 -5.29
CA SER A 636 5.13 31.31 -4.22
C SER A 636 4.83 30.62 -2.89
N SER A 637 3.54 30.44 -2.58
CA SER A 637 3.08 29.76 -1.36
C SER A 637 1.78 29.01 -1.63
N PRO A 638 1.50 27.90 -0.91
CA PRO A 638 0.26 27.16 -1.10
C PRO A 638 -0.97 28.03 -0.86
N LEU A 639 -1.81 28.19 -1.86
CA LEU A 639 -3.09 28.91 -1.75
C LEU A 639 -4.16 27.96 -1.21
N LEU A 640 -4.66 28.23 0.02
CA LEU A 640 -5.68 27.39 0.68
C LEU A 640 -7.11 27.65 0.15
N LEU A 641 -7.23 27.84 -1.13
CA LEU A 641 -8.52 27.85 -1.83
C LEU A 641 -8.98 26.41 -2.02
N LEU A 642 -9.80 25.93 -1.08
CA LEU A 642 -10.28 24.55 -1.03
C LEU A 642 -11.63 24.44 -1.73
N PRO A 643 -11.71 23.77 -2.90
CA PRO A 643 -12.90 23.83 -3.74
C PRO A 643 -14.14 23.12 -3.14
N LYS A 644 -13.98 22.10 -2.32
CA LYS A 644 -15.10 21.47 -1.62
C LYS A 644 -15.44 22.25 -0.35
N THR A 645 -14.47 22.45 0.50
CA THR A 645 -14.63 23.07 1.84
C THR A 645 -15.03 24.53 1.76
N GLY A 646 -14.30 25.33 0.97
CA GLY A 646 -14.60 26.75 0.78
C GLY A 646 -15.94 26.98 0.08
N TRP A 647 -16.23 26.20 -0.94
CA TRP A 647 -17.52 26.29 -1.64
C TRP A 647 -18.70 25.88 -0.76
N ALA A 648 -18.57 24.83 0.06
CA ALA A 648 -19.63 24.41 0.98
C ALA A 648 -20.03 25.52 1.96
N TRP A 649 -19.05 26.30 2.44
CA TRP A 649 -19.32 27.47 3.25
C TRP A 649 -20.05 28.56 2.45
N LEU A 650 -19.45 29.01 1.33
CA LEU A 650 -19.99 30.11 0.54
C LEU A 650 -21.41 29.84 0.03
N ASN A 651 -21.61 28.66 -0.53
CA ASN A 651 -22.94 28.25 -1.07
C ASN A 651 -24.03 28.16 0.03
N SER A 652 -23.62 28.02 1.30
CA SER A 652 -24.56 27.98 2.43
C SER A 652 -24.92 29.36 3.01
N CYS A 653 -24.10 30.37 2.75
CA CYS A 653 -24.30 31.74 3.23
C CYS A 653 -24.39 32.77 2.09
N PHE A 654 -24.42 32.35 0.84
CA PHE A 654 -24.62 33.22 -0.31
C PHE A 654 -26.12 33.52 -0.48
N ASP A 655 -26.48 34.81 -0.42
CA ASP A 655 -27.82 35.27 -0.73
C ASP A 655 -27.89 35.68 -2.21
N LYS A 656 -28.73 34.97 -2.97
CA LYS A 656 -28.95 35.23 -4.41
C LYS A 656 -29.57 36.61 -4.69
N ASP A 657 -30.41 37.13 -3.80
CA ASP A 657 -31.15 38.38 -4.02
C ASP A 657 -30.23 39.60 -3.85
N SER A 658 -29.41 39.59 -2.82
CA SER A 658 -28.41 40.67 -2.59
C SER A 658 -27.11 40.48 -3.35
N GLY A 659 -26.80 39.27 -3.83
CA GLY A 659 -25.53 38.90 -4.44
C GLY A 659 -24.37 38.98 -3.45
N ALA A 660 -24.58 38.85 -2.15
CA ALA A 660 -23.61 39.01 -1.11
C ALA A 660 -23.60 37.82 -0.14
N VAL A 661 -22.58 37.78 0.72
CA VAL A 661 -22.51 36.83 1.83
C VAL A 661 -23.43 37.32 2.95
N ASP A 662 -24.32 36.46 3.41
CA ASP A 662 -25.14 36.72 4.58
C ASP A 662 -24.33 36.47 5.85
N TRP A 663 -24.17 37.53 6.66
CA TRP A 663 -23.38 37.49 7.90
C TRP A 663 -24.25 37.30 9.15
N ASP A 664 -25.53 36.96 9.02
CA ASP A 664 -26.35 36.57 10.16
C ASP A 664 -25.74 35.38 10.92
N GLU A 665 -25.78 35.46 12.26
CA GLU A 665 -25.12 34.47 13.13
C GLU A 665 -25.64 33.05 12.90
N GLN A 666 -26.96 32.89 12.67
CA GLN A 666 -27.58 31.59 12.42
C GLN A 666 -27.14 31.00 11.06
N THR A 667 -27.08 31.83 10.02
CA THR A 667 -26.64 31.48 8.68
C THR A 667 -25.13 31.10 8.71
N GLN A 668 -24.30 31.88 9.40
CA GLN A 668 -22.87 31.58 9.51
C GLN A 668 -22.61 30.30 10.32
N SER A 669 -23.34 30.03 11.38
CA SER A 669 -23.21 28.77 12.14
C SER A 669 -23.54 27.56 11.27
N LYS A 670 -24.59 27.63 10.46
CA LYS A 670 -24.96 26.58 9.50
C LYS A 670 -23.91 26.41 8.40
N ALA A 671 -23.39 27.49 7.85
CA ALA A 671 -22.37 27.50 6.83
C ALA A 671 -21.05 26.90 7.36
N GLN A 672 -20.68 27.22 8.60
CA GLN A 672 -19.50 26.63 9.26
C GLN A 672 -19.65 25.11 9.48
N MET A 673 -20.83 24.63 9.86
CA MET A 673 -21.09 23.17 9.96
C MET A 673 -20.89 22.48 8.60
N LYS A 674 -21.40 23.08 7.52
CA LYS A 674 -21.22 22.54 6.16
C LYS A 674 -19.76 22.54 5.72
N LEU A 675 -19.02 23.59 6.06
CA LEU A 675 -17.57 23.67 5.83
C LEU A 675 -16.82 22.51 6.54
N LEU A 676 -17.10 22.32 7.84
CA LEU A 676 -16.46 21.27 8.64
C LEU A 676 -16.81 19.87 8.14
N LEU A 677 -18.05 19.65 7.71
CA LEU A 677 -18.46 18.39 7.12
C LEU A 677 -17.71 18.11 5.81
N ALA A 678 -17.56 19.11 4.94
CA ALA A 678 -16.80 18.97 3.71
C ALA A 678 -15.31 18.72 3.96
N TRP A 679 -14.76 19.31 5.04
CA TRP A 679 -13.39 19.08 5.49
C TRP A 679 -13.16 17.69 6.06
N GLN A 680 -14.02 17.23 6.97
CA GLN A 680 -13.86 15.97 7.68
C GLN A 680 -14.33 14.76 6.85
N GLY A 681 -15.37 14.98 6.01
CA GLY A 681 -16.09 13.90 5.36
C GLY A 681 -17.07 13.19 6.29
N ASP A 682 -17.67 12.13 5.78
CA ASP A 682 -18.56 11.23 6.50
C ASP A 682 -18.25 9.76 6.14
N GLN A 683 -19.11 8.83 6.60
CA GLN A 683 -18.94 7.38 6.32
C GLN A 683 -18.98 7.02 4.82
N ARG A 684 -19.45 7.91 3.96
CA ARG A 684 -19.64 7.68 2.51
C ARG A 684 -18.73 8.53 1.64
N VAL A 685 -18.28 9.67 2.15
CA VAL A 685 -17.52 10.66 1.37
C VAL A 685 -16.24 11.03 2.13
N ILE A 686 -15.12 10.82 1.48
CA ILE A 686 -13.81 11.22 2.00
C ILE A 686 -13.75 12.75 2.04
N GLY A 687 -13.45 13.29 3.22
CA GLY A 687 -13.31 14.73 3.42
C GLY A 687 -12.10 15.33 2.69
N GLU A 688 -12.21 16.59 2.30
CA GLU A 688 -11.12 17.28 1.58
C GLU A 688 -9.84 17.41 2.44
N GLY A 689 -9.99 17.43 3.77
CA GLY A 689 -8.87 17.45 4.71
C GLY A 689 -7.99 16.20 4.72
N SER A 690 -8.44 15.09 4.12
CA SER A 690 -7.63 13.88 3.96
C SER A 690 -6.77 13.85 2.69
N ASP A 691 -6.87 14.88 1.81
CA ASP A 691 -6.00 14.99 0.64
C ASP A 691 -4.53 15.12 1.07
N PRO A 692 -3.61 14.29 0.54
CA PRO A 692 -2.22 14.24 0.99
C PRO A 692 -1.46 15.56 0.80
N TYR A 693 -1.79 16.34 -0.23
CA TYR A 693 -1.19 17.66 -0.45
C TYR A 693 -1.67 18.67 0.59
N ILE A 694 -2.96 18.62 0.92
CA ILE A 694 -3.55 19.51 1.94
C ILE A 694 -3.02 19.14 3.32
N GLN A 695 -2.96 17.86 3.67
CA GLN A 695 -2.42 17.39 4.94
C GLN A 695 -0.96 17.80 5.15
N ARG A 696 -0.19 17.92 4.09
CA ARG A 696 1.20 18.38 4.18
C ARG A 696 1.31 19.85 4.60
N VAL A 697 0.35 20.68 4.20
CA VAL A 697 0.31 22.12 4.51
C VAL A 697 -0.48 22.39 5.80
N MET A 698 -1.57 21.66 6.00
CA MET A 698 -2.51 21.87 7.10
C MET A 698 -3.09 20.55 7.58
N ARG A 699 -2.74 20.10 8.79
CA ARG A 699 -3.25 18.84 9.36
C ARG A 699 -4.57 19.02 10.12
N THR A 700 -4.75 20.17 10.76
CA THR A 700 -5.91 20.46 11.59
C THR A 700 -6.54 21.78 11.19
N MET A 701 -7.86 21.88 11.34
CA MET A 701 -8.61 23.11 11.11
C MET A 701 -8.67 23.91 12.41
N ASP A 702 -7.86 24.95 12.52
CA ASP A 702 -7.95 25.94 13.59
C ASP A 702 -8.76 27.17 13.15
N GLU A 703 -9.09 28.08 14.08
CA GLU A 703 -9.86 29.29 13.78
C GLU A 703 -9.17 30.20 12.75
N LYS A 704 -7.84 30.27 12.75
CA LYS A 704 -7.08 31.08 11.81
C LYS A 704 -7.23 30.53 10.40
N ARG A 705 -7.05 29.23 10.22
CA ARG A 705 -7.20 28.54 8.95
C ARG A 705 -8.63 28.60 8.43
N LEU A 706 -9.59 28.41 9.32
CA LEU A 706 -11.00 28.54 8.98
C LEU A 706 -11.30 29.92 8.38
N ARG A 707 -10.87 31.01 9.03
CA ARG A 707 -11.04 32.38 8.52
C ARG A 707 -10.32 32.61 7.20
N GLU A 708 -9.11 32.08 7.04
CA GLU A 708 -8.34 32.15 5.80
C GLU A 708 -9.10 31.50 4.64
N ILE A 709 -9.64 30.28 4.84
CA ILE A 709 -10.43 29.55 3.83
C ILE A 709 -11.72 30.33 3.49
N GLN A 710 -12.41 30.88 4.47
CA GLN A 710 -13.59 31.70 4.25
C GLN A 710 -13.28 32.96 3.42
N GLN A 711 -12.22 33.66 3.74
CA GLN A 711 -11.77 34.86 3.00
C GLN A 711 -11.39 34.53 1.55
N LEU A 712 -10.65 33.44 1.35
CA LEU A 712 -10.29 32.99 0.01
C LEU A 712 -11.53 32.52 -0.79
N ALA A 713 -12.46 31.82 -0.16
CA ALA A 713 -13.69 31.40 -0.80
C ALA A 713 -14.56 32.62 -1.19
N GLU A 714 -14.68 33.61 -0.33
CA GLU A 714 -15.37 34.85 -0.64
C GLU A 714 -14.68 35.59 -1.79
N TYR A 715 -13.36 35.72 -1.76
CA TYR A 715 -12.62 36.46 -2.77
C TYR A 715 -12.69 35.83 -4.17
N TYR A 716 -12.53 34.48 -4.26
CA TYR A 716 -12.45 33.80 -5.55
C TYR A 716 -13.75 33.18 -6.03
N TYR A 717 -14.62 32.70 -5.13
CA TYR A 717 -15.86 32.04 -5.53
C TYR A 717 -17.09 32.95 -5.49
N LEU A 718 -17.07 34.07 -4.75
CA LEU A 718 -18.22 34.98 -4.74
C LEU A 718 -18.49 35.62 -6.11
N PRO A 719 -17.48 36.08 -6.88
CA PRO A 719 -17.72 36.56 -8.26
C PRO A 719 -18.37 35.49 -9.14
N LEU A 720 -17.91 34.24 -9.01
CA LEU A 720 -18.48 33.09 -9.70
C LEU A 720 -19.97 32.84 -9.32
N ALA A 721 -20.28 32.85 -8.02
CA ALA A 721 -21.63 32.67 -7.52
C ALA A 721 -22.58 33.77 -7.98
N ARG A 722 -22.12 35.03 -7.96
CA ARG A 722 -22.90 36.21 -8.44
C ARG A 722 -23.23 36.15 -9.92
N SER A 723 -22.29 35.65 -10.72
CA SER A 723 -22.43 35.61 -12.18
C SER A 723 -23.22 34.40 -12.65
N ASN A 724 -23.52 33.43 -11.78
CA ASN A 724 -24.23 32.22 -12.11
C ASN A 724 -25.74 32.46 -12.20
N LEU A 725 -26.29 32.27 -13.39
CA LEU A 725 -27.74 32.38 -13.68
C LEU A 725 -28.49 31.07 -13.54
N ALA A 726 -27.84 29.94 -13.29
CA ALA A 726 -28.44 28.61 -13.16
C ALA A 726 -29.17 28.42 -11.79
#